data_33f8e005b052663ed8a631631a8028cc
#
_entry.id   33f8e005b052663ed8a631631a8028cc
#
_cell.length_a   1.000
_cell.length_b   1.000
_cell.length_c   1.000
_cell.angle_alpha   90.00
_cell.angle_beta   90.00
_cell.angle_gamma   90.00
#
_symmetry.space_group_name_H-M   'P 1'
#
loop_
_entity.id
_entity.type
_entity.pdbx_description
1 polymer ?
#
loop_
_entity_poly.entity_id
_entity_poly.type
_entity_poly.pdbx_seq_one_letter_code
_entity_poly.pdbx_strand_id
1 'polypeptide(L)'
;MSFCSALLLLLVGGSVGSAVSAQPPLKPGRKYTTVERFSPERLAAVHAARMQFARERKPGPPIGVYQDFPAVLHVHAEDAPHTLGKRAEVLAAAKQTGIRVVMLSDHGGPQPATWHGLRDGVLFLAGAENGGKHELIYPSPAPGVRFHSHPEGELNASAEGWDGMEIYNRHADAEDDTDLIAYLKTAASSPAQLQALAQIFKQFPDEAFGAGCDYWPEIFARWDSITSTRPFTGIAANDAHQNQVLDGGKLVLDPYPVAFRNVVTHILARELTEESVIASLRAGRAYVSHDWLCDPAGFYFIATNNLGVYEMGDAIPLAGTTRLVLRSPIAANWKIFYEGKVVFEQKGALLSYVAAAPGSYRAEAWLEVDGEQRPWIYTNAIRTEKPDYSKVGLPNQTLDPGIGVEKDIEYTAGAAEDAEKHKLDIYKKEGLAANAPVLFFVHGGAWRSGDRKQYPFFGNLFTKSGYIVVVPSYRLSPKVKHPGHIEDVAAAFAWTVKNIAARGGDPARIVVAGHSAGGHLVALLATNPQWLATYGLDARNIRAVLALSGVYNLTALEGSTNSAVFGSDPDVLRGASALKQIRSGLPPFLVTYCQWDYATLPQQAVEFHDALKSAGLRSELVYIPGESHITEMTNITKPTDALARTMQNFLEGLQ
;
A
#
# COMPACT_ATOMS: atom_id res chain seq x y z
N MET A 1 -27.89 30.20 -6.45
CA MET A 1 -29.35 29.92 -6.54
C MET A 1 -29.44 28.49 -7.00
N SER A 2 -29.75 27.59 -6.09
CA SER A 2 -29.76 26.15 -6.32
C SER A 2 -30.90 25.75 -7.28
N PHE A 3 -30.66 24.81 -8.18
CA PHE A 3 -31.54 24.33 -9.23
C PHE A 3 -32.87 23.71 -8.74
N CYS A 4 -32.98 23.39 -7.46
CA CYS A 4 -34.26 22.97 -6.85
C CYS A 4 -35.42 23.97 -7.08
N SER A 5 -35.11 25.25 -7.27
CA SER A 5 -36.12 26.26 -7.70
C SER A 5 -36.46 26.16 -9.19
N ALA A 6 -35.64 25.49 -10.00
CA ALA A 6 -35.83 25.45 -11.45
C ALA A 6 -36.88 24.44 -11.90
N LEU A 7 -37.08 23.34 -11.20
CA LEU A 7 -38.15 22.37 -11.56
C LEU A 7 -39.53 22.93 -11.26
N LEU A 8 -39.66 23.80 -10.25
CA LEU A 8 -40.92 24.45 -9.89
C LEU A 8 -41.18 25.77 -10.66
N LEU A 9 -40.14 26.42 -11.23
CA LEU A 9 -40.24 27.74 -11.89
C LEU A 9 -40.24 27.69 -13.42
N LEU A 10 -39.98 26.55 -14.06
CA LEU A 10 -39.90 26.42 -15.53
C LEU A 10 -41.21 25.99 -16.21
N LEU A 11 -42.36 26.10 -15.51
CA LEU A 11 -43.68 25.86 -16.08
C LEU A 11 -44.28 27.08 -16.85
N VAL A 12 -43.50 28.15 -17.05
CA VAL A 12 -43.95 29.34 -17.81
C VAL A 12 -43.13 29.54 -19.07
N GLY A 13 -43.73 29.18 -20.14
CA GLY A 13 -43.65 29.64 -21.51
C GLY A 13 -42.32 30.11 -22.14
N GLY A 14 -41.88 29.37 -23.15
CA GLY A 14 -40.95 29.83 -24.18
C GLY A 14 -40.88 28.82 -25.34
N SER A 15 -41.46 29.16 -26.48
CA SER A 15 -41.32 28.39 -27.72
C SER A 15 -39.87 28.43 -28.23
N VAL A 16 -39.20 27.31 -28.26
CA VAL A 16 -37.87 27.16 -28.87
C VAL A 16 -37.99 26.33 -30.14
N GLY A 17 -37.55 26.89 -31.21
CA GLY A 17 -37.49 26.25 -32.53
C GLY A 17 -36.54 25.04 -32.50
N SER A 18 -36.97 23.97 -33.12
CA SER A 18 -36.23 22.70 -33.28
C SER A 18 -35.01 22.88 -34.18
N ALA A 19 -33.86 23.11 -33.56
CA ALA A 19 -32.56 22.75 -34.12
C ALA A 19 -32.30 21.29 -33.76
N VAL A 20 -32.12 20.40 -34.71
CA VAL A 20 -31.62 19.05 -34.50
C VAL A 20 -30.14 19.21 -34.07
N SER A 21 -29.89 19.32 -32.81
CA SER A 21 -28.55 19.23 -32.29
C SER A 21 -28.11 17.75 -32.35
N ALA A 22 -26.91 17.51 -32.86
CA ALA A 22 -26.30 16.17 -32.75
C ALA A 22 -26.32 15.77 -31.28
N GLN A 23 -26.84 14.57 -30.97
CA GLN A 23 -26.78 14.06 -29.59
C GLN A 23 -25.33 14.04 -29.09
N PRO A 24 -25.06 14.46 -27.86
CA PRO A 24 -23.73 14.36 -27.30
C PRO A 24 -23.27 12.89 -27.30
N PRO A 25 -21.96 12.63 -27.42
CA PRO A 25 -21.44 11.28 -27.38
C PRO A 25 -21.80 10.61 -26.06
N LEU A 26 -22.19 9.33 -26.12
CA LEU A 26 -22.51 8.56 -24.93
C LEU A 26 -21.28 8.45 -23.99
N LYS A 27 -21.49 8.54 -22.70
CA LYS A 27 -20.43 8.37 -21.69
C LYS A 27 -19.85 6.94 -21.69
N PRO A 28 -18.64 6.72 -21.17
CA PRO A 28 -17.98 5.41 -21.20
C PRO A 28 -18.85 4.28 -20.64
N GLY A 29 -18.86 3.14 -21.31
CA GLY A 29 -19.64 1.96 -20.94
C GLY A 29 -21.09 1.93 -21.44
N ARG A 30 -21.65 3.06 -21.87
CA ARG A 30 -23.03 3.18 -22.37
C ARG A 30 -23.18 2.69 -23.82
N LYS A 31 -24.33 2.09 -24.11
CA LYS A 31 -24.87 1.88 -25.44
C LYS A 31 -26.19 2.62 -25.68
N TYR A 32 -26.84 3.01 -24.59
CA TYR A 32 -28.18 3.58 -24.59
C TYR A 32 -28.20 4.91 -23.85
N THR A 33 -29.06 5.82 -24.30
CA THR A 33 -29.42 7.04 -23.56
C THR A 33 -30.16 6.66 -22.28
N THR A 34 -30.26 7.57 -21.32
CA THR A 34 -31.03 7.31 -20.10
C THR A 34 -32.50 7.04 -20.39
N VAL A 35 -33.10 7.75 -21.36
CA VAL A 35 -34.49 7.53 -21.76
C VAL A 35 -34.70 6.13 -22.36
N GLU A 36 -33.76 5.63 -23.17
CA GLU A 36 -33.81 4.26 -23.66
C GLU A 36 -33.66 3.24 -22.54
N ARG A 37 -32.81 3.51 -21.55
CA ARG A 37 -32.66 2.68 -20.35
C ARG A 37 -33.91 2.61 -19.49
N PHE A 38 -34.78 3.63 -19.54
CA PHE A 38 -36.06 3.67 -18.84
C PHE A 38 -37.17 2.81 -19.51
N SER A 39 -36.93 2.22 -20.67
CA SER A 39 -37.93 1.33 -21.26
C SER A 39 -38.18 0.12 -20.31
N PRO A 40 -39.46 -0.31 -20.15
CA PRO A 40 -39.79 -1.44 -19.27
C PRO A 40 -39.04 -2.72 -19.61
N GLU A 41 -38.73 -2.94 -20.88
CA GLU A 41 -37.98 -4.10 -21.36
C GLU A 41 -36.54 -4.09 -20.84
N ARG A 42 -35.85 -2.93 -20.93
CA ARG A 42 -34.45 -2.80 -20.42
C ARG A 42 -34.39 -2.83 -18.91
N LEU A 43 -35.32 -2.16 -18.23
CA LEU A 43 -35.40 -2.23 -16.77
C LEU A 43 -35.62 -3.67 -16.29
N ALA A 44 -36.46 -4.45 -16.97
CA ALA A 44 -36.65 -5.87 -16.67
C ALA A 44 -35.38 -6.69 -16.95
N ALA A 45 -34.64 -6.41 -18.02
CA ALA A 45 -33.37 -7.07 -18.33
C ALA A 45 -32.30 -6.76 -17.25
N VAL A 46 -32.19 -5.49 -16.83
CA VAL A 46 -31.31 -5.07 -15.72
C VAL A 46 -31.71 -5.75 -14.42
N HIS A 47 -33.02 -5.79 -14.10
CA HIS A 47 -33.51 -6.49 -12.93
C HIS A 47 -33.15 -7.98 -12.94
N ALA A 48 -33.34 -8.65 -14.07
CA ALA A 48 -32.98 -10.06 -14.21
C ALA A 48 -31.47 -10.30 -13.99
N ALA A 49 -30.61 -9.44 -14.52
CA ALA A 49 -29.15 -9.51 -14.31
C ALA A 49 -28.78 -9.32 -12.84
N ARG A 50 -29.38 -8.34 -12.15
CA ARG A 50 -29.18 -8.11 -10.71
C ARG A 50 -29.58 -9.33 -9.87
N MET A 51 -30.74 -9.94 -10.20
CA MET A 51 -31.20 -11.16 -9.53
C MET A 51 -30.28 -12.35 -9.81
N GLN A 52 -29.66 -12.40 -10.98
CA GLN A 52 -28.63 -13.39 -11.30
C GLN A 52 -27.39 -13.16 -10.45
N PHE A 53 -26.85 -11.95 -10.39
CA PHE A 53 -25.69 -11.60 -9.54
C PHE A 53 -25.93 -11.96 -8.07
N ALA A 54 -27.11 -11.63 -7.54
CA ALA A 54 -27.48 -11.98 -6.17
C ALA A 54 -27.45 -13.49 -5.90
N ARG A 55 -27.83 -14.32 -6.88
CA ARG A 55 -27.75 -15.80 -6.77
C ARG A 55 -26.35 -16.35 -6.91
N GLU A 56 -25.52 -15.75 -7.77
CA GLU A 56 -24.15 -16.19 -8.06
C GLU A 56 -23.16 -15.72 -6.99
N ARG A 57 -23.53 -14.74 -6.19
CA ARG A 57 -22.68 -14.12 -5.19
C ARG A 57 -22.14 -15.12 -4.18
N LYS A 58 -20.83 -15.12 -4.01
CA LYS A 58 -20.10 -15.95 -3.02
C LYS A 58 -19.22 -15.04 -2.16
N PRO A 59 -19.78 -14.42 -1.12
CA PRO A 59 -18.97 -13.62 -0.20
C PRO A 59 -17.88 -14.49 0.41
N GLY A 60 -16.65 -13.95 0.45
CA GLY A 60 -15.55 -14.62 1.10
C GLY A 60 -15.43 -14.29 2.58
N PRO A 61 -14.53 -14.98 3.29
CA PRO A 61 -14.20 -14.59 4.64
C PRO A 61 -13.61 -13.18 4.65
N PRO A 62 -13.81 -12.40 5.73
CA PRO A 62 -13.12 -11.13 5.89
C PRO A 62 -11.62 -11.35 5.95
N ILE A 63 -10.86 -10.42 5.37
CA ILE A 63 -9.40 -10.43 5.39
C ILE A 63 -8.93 -9.15 6.09
N GLY A 64 -7.85 -9.27 6.86
CA GLY A 64 -7.27 -8.15 7.59
C GLY A 64 -7.91 -7.89 8.95
N VAL A 65 -7.67 -6.69 9.47
CA VAL A 65 -8.10 -6.29 10.83
C VAL A 65 -9.26 -5.29 10.82
N TYR A 66 -9.66 -4.85 9.64
CA TYR A 66 -10.74 -3.88 9.47
C TYR A 66 -12.07 -4.58 9.13
N GLN A 67 -13.14 -3.99 9.63
CA GLN A 67 -14.51 -4.37 9.29
C GLN A 67 -15.05 -3.39 8.24
N ASP A 68 -15.91 -3.89 7.36
CA ASP A 68 -16.58 -3.09 6.34
C ASP A 68 -17.85 -2.46 6.91
N PHE A 69 -17.91 -1.13 6.92
CA PHE A 69 -19.06 -0.36 7.36
C PHE A 69 -19.65 0.43 6.19
N PRO A 70 -20.74 -0.05 5.56
CA PRO A 70 -21.44 0.70 4.51
C PRO A 70 -21.90 2.07 5.02
N ALA A 71 -21.61 3.13 4.27
CA ALA A 71 -21.84 4.50 4.68
C ALA A 71 -22.48 5.35 3.57
N VAL A 72 -23.33 6.30 3.98
CA VAL A 72 -23.80 7.41 3.14
C VAL A 72 -23.26 8.71 3.71
N LEU A 73 -22.50 9.44 2.89
CA LEU A 73 -21.61 10.53 3.35
C LEU A 73 -22.08 11.93 2.93
N HIS A 74 -23.14 12.05 2.16
CA HIS A 74 -23.76 13.31 1.77
C HIS A 74 -25.27 13.13 1.80
N VAL A 75 -25.90 13.58 2.87
CA VAL A 75 -27.33 13.37 3.13
C VAL A 75 -27.91 14.56 3.87
N HIS A 76 -29.05 15.05 3.39
CA HIS A 76 -29.80 16.13 3.96
C HIS A 76 -31.12 15.63 4.55
N ALA A 77 -31.54 16.19 5.69
CA ALA A 77 -32.81 15.88 6.32
C ALA A 77 -33.26 16.99 7.27
N GLU A 78 -34.41 17.62 6.97
CA GLU A 78 -35.01 18.68 7.80
C GLU A 78 -34.09 19.89 8.05
N ASP A 79 -33.14 20.14 7.15
CA ASP A 79 -32.09 21.16 7.28
C ASP A 79 -32.35 22.40 6.42
N ALA A 80 -33.16 22.28 5.37
CA ALA A 80 -33.50 23.38 4.46
C ALA A 80 -34.93 23.20 3.90
N PRO A 81 -35.58 24.30 3.44
CA PRO A 81 -36.96 24.22 2.91
C PRO A 81 -37.13 23.33 1.69
N HIS A 82 -36.06 23.05 0.94
CA HIS A 82 -36.07 22.18 -0.23
C HIS A 82 -35.79 20.71 0.11
N THR A 83 -35.35 20.41 1.34
CA THR A 83 -35.16 19.04 1.84
C THR A 83 -36.49 18.53 2.43
N LEU A 84 -37.12 17.58 1.72
CA LEU A 84 -38.45 17.07 2.15
C LEU A 84 -38.35 15.89 3.10
N GLY A 85 -37.19 15.20 3.10
CA GLY A 85 -36.93 14.03 3.93
C GLY A 85 -36.72 14.36 5.41
N LYS A 86 -36.98 13.37 6.28
CA LYS A 86 -36.89 13.50 7.74
C LYS A 86 -35.77 12.61 8.31
N ARG A 87 -35.12 13.04 9.38
CA ARG A 87 -34.04 12.27 10.06
C ARG A 87 -34.52 10.89 10.51
N ALA A 88 -35.79 10.75 10.93
CA ALA A 88 -36.35 9.45 11.26
C ALA A 88 -36.47 8.53 10.04
N GLU A 89 -36.76 9.07 8.87
CA GLU A 89 -36.80 8.32 7.60
C GLU A 89 -35.38 7.91 7.16
N VAL A 90 -34.40 8.78 7.38
CA VAL A 90 -32.95 8.45 7.14
C VAL A 90 -32.53 7.25 8.01
N LEU A 91 -32.87 7.24 9.32
CA LEU A 91 -32.56 6.12 10.20
C LEU A 91 -33.27 4.83 9.75
N ALA A 92 -34.56 4.93 9.39
CA ALA A 92 -35.33 3.79 8.90
C ALA A 92 -34.76 3.22 7.62
N ALA A 93 -34.39 4.08 6.68
CA ALA A 93 -33.72 3.70 5.41
C ALA A 93 -32.36 3.07 5.66
N ALA A 94 -31.52 3.64 6.52
CA ALA A 94 -30.21 3.10 6.87
C ALA A 94 -30.34 1.67 7.43
N LYS A 95 -31.26 1.45 8.35
CA LYS A 95 -31.55 0.10 8.90
C LYS A 95 -32.06 -0.87 7.84
N GLN A 96 -32.93 -0.41 6.94
CA GLN A 96 -33.49 -1.22 5.86
C GLN A 96 -32.44 -1.63 4.82
N THR A 97 -31.46 -0.77 4.55
CA THR A 97 -30.45 -0.96 3.50
C THR A 97 -29.11 -1.47 4.04
N GLY A 98 -28.97 -1.65 5.35
CA GLY A 98 -27.71 -2.12 5.96
C GLY A 98 -26.65 -1.04 6.14
N ILE A 99 -26.98 0.23 5.93
CA ILE A 99 -26.08 1.35 6.17
C ILE A 99 -25.74 1.45 7.66
N ARG A 100 -24.47 1.59 7.99
CA ARG A 100 -23.96 1.63 9.37
C ARG A 100 -23.45 3.00 9.78
N VAL A 101 -23.07 3.85 8.81
CA VAL A 101 -22.58 5.21 9.04
C VAL A 101 -23.40 6.18 8.18
N VAL A 102 -23.88 7.25 8.78
CA VAL A 102 -24.59 8.34 8.11
C VAL A 102 -23.91 9.65 8.48
N MET A 103 -23.43 10.38 7.48
CA MET A 103 -22.90 11.72 7.66
C MET A 103 -23.92 12.73 7.17
N LEU A 104 -24.59 13.41 8.11
CA LEU A 104 -25.53 14.47 7.82
C LEU A 104 -24.78 15.74 7.44
N SER A 105 -25.06 16.27 6.25
CA SER A 105 -24.36 17.41 5.63
C SER A 105 -25.23 18.66 5.62
N ASP A 106 -25.75 19.06 6.80
CA ASP A 106 -26.69 20.18 6.87
C ASP A 106 -26.15 21.45 6.20
N HIS A 107 -26.98 22.11 5.39
CA HIS A 107 -26.64 23.36 4.72
C HIS A 107 -26.26 24.46 5.74
N GLY A 108 -25.07 25.06 5.56
CA GLY A 108 -24.58 26.14 6.43
C GLY A 108 -24.16 25.72 7.84
N GLY A 109 -24.21 24.42 8.16
CA GLY A 109 -23.79 23.81 9.41
C GLY A 109 -24.91 23.09 10.17
N PRO A 110 -24.54 22.22 11.14
CA PRO A 110 -25.50 21.41 11.87
C PRO A 110 -26.62 22.24 12.54
N GLN A 111 -27.85 21.82 12.34
CA GLN A 111 -29.00 22.41 12.95
C GLN A 111 -29.22 21.84 14.38
N PRO A 112 -29.98 22.51 15.28
CA PRO A 112 -30.24 22.01 16.65
C PRO A 112 -30.83 20.60 16.71
N ALA A 113 -31.54 20.16 15.68
CA ALA A 113 -32.14 18.84 15.57
C ALA A 113 -31.21 17.81 14.91
N THR A 114 -30.03 18.20 14.42
CA THR A 114 -29.09 17.30 13.75
C THR A 114 -28.61 16.23 14.72
N TRP A 115 -28.62 14.98 14.25
CA TRP A 115 -28.23 13.86 15.08
C TRP A 115 -26.73 13.63 15.05
N HIS A 116 -26.18 13.22 16.19
CA HIS A 116 -24.80 12.82 16.34
C HIS A 116 -24.70 11.62 17.29
N GLY A 117 -23.74 10.73 17.02
CA GLY A 117 -23.51 9.52 17.81
C GLY A 117 -24.32 8.30 17.37
N LEU A 118 -24.20 7.22 18.13
CA LEU A 118 -24.80 5.92 17.79
C LEU A 118 -26.31 5.91 18.10
N ARG A 119 -27.13 5.52 17.10
CA ARG A 119 -28.58 5.36 17.22
C ARG A 119 -29.02 4.05 16.56
N ASP A 120 -29.60 3.16 17.33
CA ASP A 120 -30.10 1.85 16.83
C ASP A 120 -29.08 1.08 15.95
N GLY A 121 -27.78 1.17 16.28
CA GLY A 121 -26.73 0.49 15.54
C GLY A 121 -26.22 1.23 14.31
N VAL A 122 -26.72 2.45 14.03
CA VAL A 122 -26.21 3.35 12.99
C VAL A 122 -25.48 4.52 13.64
N LEU A 123 -24.24 4.78 13.22
CA LEU A 123 -23.44 5.91 13.67
C LEU A 123 -23.78 7.13 12.82
N PHE A 124 -24.31 8.17 13.46
CA PHE A 124 -24.57 9.48 12.85
C PHE A 124 -23.43 10.44 13.16
N LEU A 125 -22.88 11.09 12.13
CA LEU A 125 -21.93 12.19 12.27
C LEU A 125 -22.57 13.48 11.77
N ALA A 126 -22.72 14.45 12.69
CA ALA A 126 -23.21 15.77 12.35
C ALA A 126 -22.14 16.53 11.55
N GLY A 127 -22.48 16.99 10.38
CA GLY A 127 -21.58 17.68 9.47
C GLY A 127 -22.21 18.94 8.88
N ALA A 128 -21.47 19.54 7.98
CA ALA A 128 -21.89 20.70 7.24
C ALA A 128 -21.55 20.57 5.76
N GLU A 129 -22.44 20.99 4.89
CA GLU A 129 -22.14 21.35 3.53
C GLU A 129 -21.99 22.87 3.40
N ASN A 130 -20.80 23.30 2.94
CA ASN A 130 -20.56 24.70 2.62
C ASN A 130 -20.59 24.89 1.11
N GLY A 131 -21.79 25.11 0.56
CA GLY A 131 -21.99 25.26 -0.88
C GLY A 131 -21.21 26.41 -1.53
N GLY A 132 -20.85 27.44 -0.77
CA GLY A 132 -20.01 28.55 -1.27
C GLY A 132 -18.52 28.19 -1.41
N LYS A 133 -18.10 27.04 -0.85
CA LYS A 133 -16.72 26.50 -0.94
C LYS A 133 -16.68 25.09 -1.52
N HIS A 134 -17.81 24.55 -1.92
CA HIS A 134 -17.94 23.14 -2.34
C HIS A 134 -17.23 22.18 -1.38
N GLU A 135 -17.60 22.26 -0.08
CA GLU A 135 -16.89 21.57 0.99
C GLU A 135 -17.86 20.85 1.95
N LEU A 136 -17.55 19.58 2.23
CA LEU A 136 -18.17 18.80 3.31
C LEU A 136 -17.20 18.71 4.49
N ILE A 137 -17.72 18.90 5.71
CA ILE A 137 -16.92 18.83 6.96
C ILE A 137 -17.61 17.89 7.94
N TYR A 138 -16.90 16.86 8.45
CA TYR A 138 -17.41 15.87 9.40
C TYR A 138 -16.39 15.53 10.49
N PRO A 139 -16.74 15.59 11.80
CA PRO A 139 -17.89 16.34 12.30
C PRO A 139 -17.70 17.83 12.14
N SER A 140 -18.79 18.59 12.23
CA SER A 140 -18.74 20.06 12.22
C SER A 140 -19.19 20.61 13.56
N PRO A 141 -18.54 21.67 14.13
CA PRO A 141 -17.31 22.29 13.64
C PRO A 141 -16.06 21.42 13.88
N ALA A 142 -15.05 21.66 13.07
CA ALA A 142 -13.77 20.96 13.07
C ALA A 142 -13.07 20.77 14.44
N PRO A 143 -12.00 19.90 14.54
CA PRO A 143 -11.30 19.27 13.43
C PRO A 143 -11.91 17.92 13.04
N GLY A 144 -12.54 17.88 11.89
CA GLY A 144 -13.08 16.68 11.26
C GLY A 144 -12.31 16.29 10.01
N VAL A 145 -12.89 15.39 9.21
CA VAL A 145 -12.46 15.09 7.86
C VAL A 145 -13.17 16.03 6.89
N ARG A 146 -12.47 16.47 5.84
CA ARG A 146 -12.95 17.47 4.88
C ARG A 146 -12.87 16.93 3.46
N PHE A 147 -13.99 17.04 2.72
CA PHE A 147 -14.07 16.59 1.33
C PHE A 147 -14.48 17.72 0.41
N HIS A 148 -13.91 17.76 -0.79
CA HIS A 148 -14.42 18.57 -1.89
C HIS A 148 -15.72 17.95 -2.40
N SER A 149 -16.85 18.64 -2.23
CA SER A 149 -18.14 18.28 -2.83
C SER A 149 -18.30 18.86 -4.21
N HIS A 150 -19.13 18.26 -5.05
CA HIS A 150 -19.46 18.74 -6.39
C HIS A 150 -18.23 19.13 -7.24
N PRO A 151 -17.22 18.24 -7.36
CA PRO A 151 -15.98 18.56 -8.08
C PRO A 151 -16.20 18.78 -9.58
N GLU A 152 -17.32 18.33 -10.15
CA GLU A 152 -17.71 18.54 -11.55
C GLU A 152 -17.80 20.01 -11.92
N GLY A 153 -18.14 20.88 -10.97
CA GLY A 153 -18.19 22.34 -11.16
C GLY A 153 -16.83 23.02 -11.09
N GLU A 154 -15.83 22.42 -10.42
CA GLU A 154 -14.54 23.04 -10.09
C GLU A 154 -13.36 22.09 -10.18
N LEU A 155 -13.19 21.41 -11.32
CA LEU A 155 -12.11 20.42 -11.53
C LEU A 155 -10.69 20.98 -11.28
N ASN A 156 -10.47 22.30 -11.35
CA ASN A 156 -9.18 22.96 -11.17
C ASN A 156 -9.00 23.60 -9.78
N ALA A 157 -9.95 23.44 -8.86
CA ALA A 157 -9.84 24.03 -7.52
C ALA A 157 -8.61 23.48 -6.78
N SER A 158 -8.01 24.27 -5.87
CA SER A 158 -6.91 23.79 -5.03
C SER A 158 -7.38 22.66 -4.12
N ALA A 159 -6.62 21.58 -4.05
CA ALA A 159 -6.90 20.47 -3.16
C ALA A 159 -6.33 20.66 -1.74
N GLU A 160 -5.77 21.85 -1.44
CA GLU A 160 -5.17 22.15 -0.14
C GLU A 160 -6.23 22.20 0.96
N GLY A 161 -5.97 21.52 2.08
CA GLY A 161 -6.85 21.48 3.23
C GLY A 161 -7.97 20.46 3.16
N TRP A 162 -8.14 19.72 2.06
CA TRP A 162 -9.07 18.60 1.95
C TRP A 162 -8.38 17.24 2.18
N ASP A 163 -9.06 16.34 2.86
CA ASP A 163 -8.65 14.95 3.05
C ASP A 163 -9.06 14.05 1.86
N GLY A 164 -10.00 14.51 1.04
CA GLY A 164 -10.52 13.76 -0.10
C GLY A 164 -11.51 14.56 -0.95
N MET A 165 -12.21 13.86 -1.85
CA MET A 165 -13.24 14.42 -2.71
C MET A 165 -14.33 13.42 -3.05
N GLU A 166 -15.47 13.89 -3.48
CA GLU A 166 -16.48 13.07 -4.14
C GLU A 166 -15.93 12.61 -5.49
N ILE A 167 -15.90 11.30 -5.72
CA ILE A 167 -15.53 10.73 -7.02
C ILE A 167 -16.77 10.33 -7.83
N TYR A 168 -17.91 10.34 -7.20
CA TYR A 168 -19.22 10.19 -7.80
C TYR A 168 -20.28 10.87 -6.92
N ASN A 169 -21.10 11.72 -7.51
CA ASN A 169 -22.27 12.34 -6.88
C ASN A 169 -23.53 12.01 -7.69
N ARG A 170 -24.48 11.33 -7.03
CA ARG A 170 -25.71 10.87 -7.73
C ARG A 170 -26.63 12.02 -8.12
N HIS A 171 -26.70 13.07 -7.30
CA HIS A 171 -27.54 14.23 -7.58
C HIS A 171 -27.00 15.02 -8.79
N ALA A 172 -25.72 15.34 -8.78
CA ALA A 172 -25.04 16.02 -9.88
C ALA A 172 -25.14 15.23 -11.20
N ASP A 173 -24.99 13.91 -11.14
CA ASP A 173 -25.13 13.01 -12.31
C ASP A 173 -26.56 13.05 -12.89
N ALA A 174 -27.59 13.24 -12.04
CA ALA A 174 -28.96 13.42 -12.51
C ALA A 174 -29.22 14.82 -13.10
N GLU A 175 -28.58 15.86 -12.57
CA GLU A 175 -28.71 17.23 -13.06
C GLU A 175 -28.05 17.45 -14.42
N ASP A 176 -26.97 16.69 -14.73
CA ASP A 176 -26.29 16.72 -16.04
C ASP A 176 -27.06 15.98 -17.15
N ASP A 177 -27.99 15.09 -16.78
CA ASP A 177 -28.74 14.27 -17.75
C ASP A 177 -29.94 15.04 -18.35
N THR A 178 -29.65 15.86 -19.38
CA THR A 178 -30.64 16.69 -20.04
C THR A 178 -31.78 15.89 -20.67
N ASP A 179 -31.51 14.68 -21.16
CA ASP A 179 -32.52 13.79 -21.78
C ASP A 179 -33.49 13.26 -20.72
N LEU A 180 -32.96 12.87 -19.56
CA LEU A 180 -33.78 12.45 -18.41
C LEU A 180 -34.68 13.60 -17.94
N ILE A 181 -34.11 14.79 -17.78
CA ILE A 181 -34.87 15.98 -17.36
C ILE A 181 -36.00 16.30 -18.35
N ALA A 182 -35.73 16.26 -19.67
CA ALA A 182 -36.74 16.48 -20.69
C ALA A 182 -37.83 15.40 -20.65
N TYR A 183 -37.45 14.14 -20.48
CA TYR A 183 -38.39 13.03 -20.35
C TYR A 183 -39.30 13.20 -19.11
N LEU A 184 -38.75 13.50 -17.95
CA LEU A 184 -39.51 13.70 -16.72
C LEU A 184 -40.47 14.90 -16.80
N LYS A 185 -40.06 16.02 -17.43
CA LYS A 185 -40.94 17.18 -17.69
C LYS A 185 -42.12 16.80 -18.57
N THR A 186 -41.86 16.03 -19.63
CA THR A 186 -42.88 15.54 -20.55
C THR A 186 -43.85 14.60 -19.82
N ALA A 187 -43.34 13.65 -19.05
CA ALA A 187 -44.11 12.73 -18.27
C ALA A 187 -45.04 13.46 -17.25
N ALA A 188 -44.47 14.47 -16.55
CA ALA A 188 -45.24 15.28 -15.57
C ALA A 188 -46.42 16.06 -16.18
N SER A 189 -46.36 16.39 -17.47
CA SER A 189 -47.38 17.14 -18.16
C SER A 189 -48.56 16.27 -18.71
N SER A 190 -48.43 14.93 -18.66
CA SER A 190 -49.40 13.97 -19.20
C SER A 190 -49.83 12.97 -18.10
N PRO A 191 -51.13 12.93 -17.67
CA PRO A 191 -51.57 11.98 -16.67
C PRO A 191 -51.29 10.52 -17.01
N ALA A 192 -51.38 10.13 -18.28
CA ALA A 192 -51.10 8.76 -18.71
C ALA A 192 -49.61 8.42 -18.61
N GLN A 193 -48.71 9.35 -19.00
CA GLN A 193 -47.25 9.17 -18.87
C GLN A 193 -46.80 9.19 -17.43
N LEU A 194 -47.41 10.07 -16.59
CA LEU A 194 -47.14 10.11 -15.16
C LEU A 194 -47.55 8.80 -14.49
N GLN A 195 -48.68 8.23 -14.85
CA GLN A 195 -49.12 6.93 -14.37
C GLN A 195 -48.13 5.81 -14.80
N ALA A 196 -47.71 5.83 -16.06
CA ALA A 196 -46.70 4.87 -16.57
C ALA A 196 -45.38 5.00 -15.79
N LEU A 197 -44.87 6.22 -15.56
CA LEU A 197 -43.67 6.49 -14.79
C LEU A 197 -43.80 5.98 -13.34
N ALA A 198 -44.96 6.23 -12.68
CA ALA A 198 -45.25 5.73 -11.34
C ALA A 198 -45.20 4.19 -11.28
N GLN A 199 -45.69 3.49 -12.32
CA GLN A 199 -45.61 2.03 -12.39
C GLN A 199 -44.13 1.56 -12.56
N ILE A 200 -43.34 2.26 -13.35
CA ILE A 200 -41.90 1.98 -13.50
C ILE A 200 -41.19 2.07 -12.14
N PHE A 201 -41.32 3.17 -11.40
CA PHE A 201 -40.69 3.35 -10.08
C PHE A 201 -41.25 2.39 -9.03
N LYS A 202 -42.51 1.97 -9.15
CA LYS A 202 -43.09 0.94 -8.28
C LYS A 202 -42.52 -0.45 -8.54
N GLN A 203 -42.31 -0.80 -9.82
CA GLN A 203 -41.88 -2.14 -10.24
C GLN A 203 -40.35 -2.31 -10.23
N PHE A 204 -39.62 -1.26 -10.61
CA PHE A 204 -38.17 -1.26 -10.80
C PHE A 204 -37.52 -0.03 -10.13
N PRO A 205 -37.70 0.18 -8.79
CA PRO A 205 -37.24 1.41 -8.15
C PRO A 205 -35.72 1.62 -8.26
N ASP A 206 -34.93 0.60 -7.97
CA ASP A 206 -33.48 0.67 -8.04
C ASP A 206 -32.96 0.79 -9.47
N GLU A 207 -33.54 0.05 -10.41
CA GLU A 207 -33.18 0.05 -11.83
C GLU A 207 -33.50 1.39 -12.49
N ALA A 208 -34.66 1.96 -12.18
CA ALA A 208 -35.08 3.26 -12.66
C ALA A 208 -34.17 4.37 -12.12
N PHE A 209 -33.91 4.37 -10.82
CA PHE A 209 -33.00 5.34 -10.20
C PHE A 209 -31.55 5.19 -10.70
N GLY A 210 -31.11 3.95 -10.92
CA GLY A 210 -29.78 3.63 -11.46
C GLY A 210 -29.64 3.79 -12.97
N ALA A 211 -30.71 4.05 -13.72
CA ALA A 211 -30.66 4.21 -15.18
C ALA A 211 -29.80 5.41 -15.61
N GLY A 212 -29.77 6.48 -14.83
CA GLY A 212 -28.95 7.66 -15.08
C GLY A 212 -27.50 7.57 -14.57
N CYS A 213 -27.09 6.49 -13.89
CA CYS A 213 -25.73 6.41 -13.36
C CYS A 213 -24.67 6.35 -14.46
N ASP A 214 -23.66 7.21 -14.36
CA ASP A 214 -22.60 7.40 -15.33
C ASP A 214 -21.19 7.33 -14.75
N TYR A 215 -20.19 7.16 -15.63
CA TYR A 215 -18.79 7.30 -15.32
C TYR A 215 -18.27 8.66 -15.81
N TRP A 216 -17.53 9.36 -14.96
CA TRP A 216 -17.00 10.69 -15.20
C TRP A 216 -15.47 10.68 -15.26
N PRO A 217 -14.85 10.44 -16.44
CA PRO A 217 -13.41 10.29 -16.57
C PRO A 217 -12.59 11.46 -16.02
N GLU A 218 -13.09 12.68 -16.16
CA GLU A 218 -12.44 13.93 -15.71
C GLU A 218 -12.34 14.03 -14.18
N ILE A 219 -13.35 13.55 -13.47
CA ILE A 219 -13.31 13.48 -12.00
C ILE A 219 -12.26 12.48 -11.54
N PHE A 220 -12.23 11.30 -12.17
CA PHE A 220 -11.22 10.28 -11.86
C PHE A 220 -9.81 10.74 -12.23
N ALA A 221 -9.62 11.41 -13.37
CA ALA A 221 -8.32 11.96 -13.76
C ALA A 221 -7.80 12.99 -12.75
N ARG A 222 -8.69 13.87 -12.25
CA ARG A 222 -8.36 14.80 -11.19
C ARG A 222 -7.99 14.08 -9.89
N TRP A 223 -8.81 13.14 -9.45
CA TRP A 223 -8.55 12.36 -8.25
C TRP A 223 -7.21 11.63 -8.33
N ASP A 224 -6.91 10.94 -9.42
CA ASP A 224 -5.65 10.26 -9.68
C ASP A 224 -4.46 11.22 -9.63
N SER A 225 -4.59 12.43 -10.20
CA SER A 225 -3.52 13.42 -10.19
C SER A 225 -3.13 13.88 -8.78
N ILE A 226 -4.10 13.97 -7.86
CA ILE A 226 -3.84 14.34 -6.46
C ILE A 226 -3.31 13.13 -5.69
N THR A 227 -3.94 11.97 -5.88
CA THR A 227 -3.58 10.73 -5.18
C THR A 227 -2.17 10.26 -5.52
N SER A 228 -1.65 10.58 -6.71
CA SER A 228 -0.24 10.30 -7.07
C SER A 228 0.77 11.04 -6.18
N THR A 229 0.38 12.17 -5.58
CA THR A 229 1.27 13.00 -4.77
C THR A 229 1.12 12.80 -3.26
N ARG A 230 -0.09 12.48 -2.77
CA ARG A 230 -0.41 12.30 -1.36
C ARG A 230 -1.64 11.40 -1.16
N PRO A 231 -1.88 10.87 0.05
CA PRO A 231 -3.17 10.26 0.38
C PRO A 231 -4.32 11.27 0.14
N PHE A 232 -5.36 10.84 -0.60
CA PHE A 232 -6.52 11.65 -0.90
C PHE A 232 -7.71 10.75 -1.18
N THR A 233 -8.70 10.76 -0.27
CA THR A 233 -9.75 9.76 -0.24
C THR A 233 -10.87 10.08 -1.21
N GLY A 234 -11.18 9.13 -2.10
CA GLY A 234 -12.38 9.16 -2.93
C GLY A 234 -13.59 8.62 -2.16
N ILE A 235 -14.69 9.36 -2.16
CA ILE A 235 -15.96 8.98 -1.55
C ILE A 235 -17.10 9.06 -2.55
N ALA A 236 -18.21 8.37 -2.26
CA ALA A 236 -19.49 8.55 -2.96
C ALA A 236 -20.38 9.53 -2.23
N ALA A 237 -21.13 10.30 -3.01
CA ALA A 237 -22.19 11.16 -2.53
C ALA A 237 -23.55 10.72 -3.08
N ASN A 238 -24.50 10.53 -2.18
CA ASN A 238 -25.91 10.36 -2.55
C ASN A 238 -26.57 11.72 -2.78
N ASP A 239 -26.16 12.69 -1.99
CA ASP A 239 -26.74 14.05 -1.94
C ASP A 239 -28.27 13.99 -1.86
N ALA A 240 -28.72 13.12 -0.95
CA ALA A 240 -30.11 12.70 -0.88
C ALA A 240 -30.93 13.69 -0.06
N HIS A 241 -31.96 14.26 -0.70
CA HIS A 241 -32.89 15.24 -0.11
C HIS A 241 -34.33 14.71 -0.01
N GLN A 242 -34.64 13.60 -0.69
CA GLN A 242 -35.99 13.09 -0.91
C GLN A 242 -36.94 14.15 -1.50
N ASN A 243 -36.44 14.96 -2.45
CA ASN A 243 -37.11 16.13 -2.99
C ASN A 243 -37.40 16.06 -4.50
N GLN A 244 -36.99 14.98 -5.16
CA GLN A 244 -37.34 14.74 -6.57
C GLN A 244 -38.79 14.18 -6.63
N VAL A 245 -39.74 15.08 -6.59
CA VAL A 245 -41.15 14.72 -6.45
C VAL A 245 -42.00 15.18 -7.64
N LEU A 246 -42.97 14.37 -8.04
CA LEU A 246 -43.93 14.64 -9.09
C LEU A 246 -45.35 14.47 -8.55
N ASP A 247 -46.40 14.88 -9.30
CA ASP A 247 -47.82 14.79 -8.94
C ASP A 247 -48.14 15.38 -7.57
N GLY A 248 -47.62 16.58 -7.30
CA GLY A 248 -47.84 17.24 -6.01
C GLY A 248 -47.28 16.48 -4.81
N GLY A 249 -46.19 15.76 -5.00
CA GLY A 249 -45.52 14.99 -3.94
C GLY A 249 -46.00 13.54 -3.78
N LYS A 250 -46.92 13.07 -4.63
CA LYS A 250 -47.41 11.68 -4.55
C LYS A 250 -46.41 10.66 -5.15
N LEU A 251 -45.59 11.08 -6.07
CA LEU A 251 -44.55 10.24 -6.65
C LEU A 251 -43.18 10.80 -6.25
N VAL A 252 -42.47 10.09 -5.39
CA VAL A 252 -41.11 10.38 -4.95
C VAL A 252 -40.18 9.51 -5.78
N LEU A 253 -39.23 10.11 -6.54
CA LEU A 253 -38.30 9.41 -7.40
C LEU A 253 -37.02 9.01 -6.68
N ASP A 254 -36.66 9.72 -5.60
CA ASP A 254 -35.44 9.60 -4.80
C ASP A 254 -35.68 9.23 -3.32
N PRO A 255 -36.59 8.26 -2.99
CA PRO A 255 -36.79 7.92 -1.56
C PRO A 255 -35.48 7.37 -0.97
N TYR A 256 -35.16 7.73 0.28
CA TYR A 256 -33.91 7.35 0.94
C TYR A 256 -33.52 5.88 0.78
N PRO A 257 -34.42 4.87 0.91
CA PRO A 257 -34.01 3.48 0.72
C PRO A 257 -33.48 3.15 -0.68
N VAL A 258 -33.92 3.86 -1.71
CA VAL A 258 -33.43 3.71 -3.08
C VAL A 258 -32.12 4.47 -3.27
N ALA A 259 -32.06 5.72 -2.82
CA ALA A 259 -30.85 6.54 -2.88
C ALA A 259 -29.68 5.86 -2.13
N PHE A 260 -29.92 5.31 -0.93
CA PHE A 260 -28.90 4.67 -0.09
C PHE A 260 -28.34 3.36 -0.66
N ARG A 261 -29.11 2.64 -1.48
CA ARG A 261 -28.60 1.48 -2.22
C ARG A 261 -27.87 1.86 -3.51
N ASN A 262 -28.13 3.06 -4.04
CA ASN A 262 -27.59 3.42 -5.34
C ASN A 262 -26.07 3.46 -5.34
N VAL A 263 -25.48 4.28 -4.49
CA VAL A 263 -24.02 4.35 -4.33
C VAL A 263 -23.66 4.45 -2.85
N VAL A 264 -22.66 3.70 -2.45
CA VAL A 264 -22.26 3.53 -1.04
C VAL A 264 -20.75 3.72 -0.92
N THR A 265 -20.31 4.42 0.11
CA THR A 265 -18.92 4.39 0.55
C THR A 265 -18.75 3.33 1.62
N HIS A 266 -17.97 2.31 1.35
CA HIS A 266 -17.63 1.26 2.30
C HIS A 266 -16.40 1.68 3.09
N ILE A 267 -16.54 1.94 4.38
CA ILE A 267 -15.46 2.39 5.26
C ILE A 267 -14.85 1.18 5.96
N LEU A 268 -13.57 0.97 5.77
CA LEU A 268 -12.81 -0.10 6.42
C LEU A 268 -12.25 0.42 7.74
N ALA A 269 -12.94 0.14 8.85
CA ALA A 269 -12.58 0.63 10.17
C ALA A 269 -12.47 -0.52 11.20
N ARG A 270 -11.72 -0.33 12.28
CA ARG A 270 -11.54 -1.36 13.31
C ARG A 270 -12.82 -1.58 14.11
N GLU A 271 -13.55 -0.51 14.35
CA GLU A 271 -14.78 -0.49 15.15
C GLU A 271 -15.71 0.63 14.69
N LEU A 272 -17.00 0.52 15.01
CA LEU A 272 -18.02 1.50 14.66
C LEU A 272 -18.02 2.66 15.66
N THR A 273 -16.96 3.46 15.66
CA THR A 273 -16.80 4.68 16.45
C THR A 273 -16.43 5.85 15.53
N GLU A 274 -16.76 7.07 15.96
CA GLU A 274 -16.41 8.28 15.22
C GLU A 274 -14.90 8.35 14.96
N GLU A 275 -14.07 8.11 15.98
CA GLU A 275 -12.61 8.16 15.88
C GLU A 275 -12.09 7.17 14.83
N SER A 276 -12.55 5.92 14.86
CA SER A 276 -12.12 4.88 13.94
C SER A 276 -12.56 5.15 12.50
N VAL A 277 -13.78 5.66 12.31
CA VAL A 277 -14.33 6.04 11.00
C VAL A 277 -13.57 7.23 10.40
N ILE A 278 -13.37 8.29 11.16
CA ILE A 278 -12.63 9.49 10.69
C ILE A 278 -11.17 9.16 10.39
N ALA A 279 -10.51 8.35 11.23
CA ALA A 279 -9.15 7.90 10.96
C ALA A 279 -9.05 7.07 9.68
N SER A 280 -10.03 6.21 9.42
CA SER A 280 -10.09 5.41 8.20
C SER A 280 -10.28 6.27 6.95
N LEU A 281 -11.19 7.23 6.99
CA LEU A 281 -11.42 8.16 5.89
C LEU A 281 -10.19 9.02 5.57
N ARG A 282 -9.47 9.52 6.58
CA ARG A 282 -8.20 10.25 6.38
C ARG A 282 -7.12 9.39 5.74
N ALA A 283 -7.08 8.13 6.08
CA ALA A 283 -6.08 7.20 5.56
C ALA A 283 -6.40 6.67 4.15
N GLY A 284 -7.61 6.90 3.62
CA GLY A 284 -8.06 6.27 2.36
C GLY A 284 -8.51 4.82 2.52
N ARG A 285 -8.87 4.39 3.74
CA ARG A 285 -9.40 3.04 4.01
C ARG A 285 -10.89 2.98 3.70
N ALA A 286 -11.21 3.09 2.42
CA ALA A 286 -12.57 3.03 1.93
C ALA A 286 -12.59 2.62 0.45
N TYR A 287 -13.74 2.15 -0.01
CA TYR A 287 -14.03 1.99 -1.43
C TYR A 287 -15.47 2.44 -1.71
N VAL A 288 -15.76 2.77 -2.96
CA VAL A 288 -17.09 3.15 -3.43
C VAL A 288 -17.70 2.00 -4.20
N SER A 289 -18.98 1.71 -3.99
CA SER A 289 -19.70 0.69 -4.73
C SER A 289 -21.10 1.15 -5.13
N HIS A 290 -21.53 0.78 -6.33
CA HIS A 290 -22.90 0.84 -6.78
C HIS A 290 -23.66 -0.41 -6.31
N ASP A 291 -24.05 -0.45 -5.02
CA ASP A 291 -24.66 -1.61 -4.36
C ASP A 291 -25.97 -2.04 -5.00
N TRP A 292 -26.67 -1.10 -5.65
CA TRP A 292 -27.89 -1.43 -6.39
C TRP A 292 -27.67 -2.45 -7.50
N LEU A 293 -26.47 -2.50 -8.10
CA LEU A 293 -26.12 -3.52 -9.10
C LEU A 293 -25.88 -4.88 -8.45
N CYS A 294 -25.02 -4.91 -7.47
CA CYS A 294 -24.68 -6.11 -6.70
C CYS A 294 -24.03 -5.71 -5.37
N ASP A 295 -24.47 -6.28 -4.28
CA ASP A 295 -23.86 -6.11 -2.96
C ASP A 295 -22.41 -6.61 -2.97
N PRO A 296 -21.41 -5.76 -2.65
CA PRO A 296 -19.99 -6.08 -2.73
C PRO A 296 -19.49 -6.88 -1.53
N ALA A 297 -20.32 -7.24 -0.54
CA ALA A 297 -19.85 -7.89 0.68
C ALA A 297 -18.93 -9.08 0.42
N GLY A 298 -17.76 -9.08 1.05
CA GLY A 298 -16.68 -10.02 0.79
C GLY A 298 -15.68 -9.57 -0.29
N PHE A 299 -15.83 -8.33 -0.79
CA PHE A 299 -14.82 -7.68 -1.59
C PHE A 299 -13.59 -7.33 -0.75
N TYR A 300 -12.40 -7.45 -1.34
CA TYR A 300 -11.19 -6.84 -0.82
C TYR A 300 -10.21 -6.45 -1.94
N PHE A 301 -9.45 -5.40 -1.68
CA PHE A 301 -8.28 -5.01 -2.42
C PHE A 301 -7.13 -4.82 -1.44
N ILE A 302 -6.12 -5.68 -1.53
CA ILE A 302 -4.98 -5.74 -0.62
C ILE A 302 -3.69 -5.81 -1.41
N ALA A 303 -2.58 -5.51 -0.74
CA ALA A 303 -1.27 -5.88 -1.24
C ALA A 303 -0.60 -6.88 -0.30
N THR A 304 0.19 -7.78 -0.88
CA THR A 304 0.97 -8.77 -0.13
C THR A 304 2.40 -8.80 -0.62
N ASN A 305 3.33 -8.98 0.31
CA ASN A 305 4.72 -9.29 0.03
C ASN A 305 5.28 -10.14 1.18
N ASN A 306 6.58 -10.40 1.18
CA ASN A 306 7.24 -11.17 2.23
C ASN A 306 7.26 -10.49 3.62
N LEU A 307 6.83 -9.23 3.72
CA LEU A 307 6.75 -8.48 4.97
C LEU A 307 5.35 -8.53 5.61
N GLY A 308 4.29 -8.82 4.82
CA GLY A 308 2.94 -8.89 5.35
C GLY A 308 1.83 -8.67 4.33
N VAL A 309 0.64 -8.40 4.88
CA VAL A 309 -0.57 -8.03 4.17
C VAL A 309 -0.92 -6.58 4.53
N TYR A 310 -1.24 -5.79 3.52
CA TYR A 310 -1.54 -4.36 3.61
C TYR A 310 -2.88 -4.08 2.94
N GLU A 311 -3.65 -3.19 3.52
CA GLU A 311 -4.99 -2.84 3.04
C GLU A 311 -5.03 -1.46 2.39
N MET A 312 -6.13 -1.09 1.75
CA MET A 312 -6.33 0.26 1.22
C MET A 312 -6.01 1.31 2.30
N GLY A 313 -5.34 2.38 1.90
CA GLY A 313 -4.90 3.43 2.81
C GLY A 313 -3.57 3.16 3.53
N ASP A 314 -2.99 1.98 3.41
CA ASP A 314 -1.66 1.70 3.92
C ASP A 314 -0.58 2.18 2.93
N ALA A 315 0.56 2.61 3.50
CA ALA A 315 1.80 2.81 2.75
C ALA A 315 2.62 1.52 2.83
N ILE A 316 3.07 1.02 1.69
CA ILE A 316 3.71 -0.28 1.58
C ILE A 316 5.13 -0.13 1.09
N PRO A 317 6.13 -0.66 1.79
CA PRO A 317 7.46 -0.78 1.24
C PRO A 317 7.45 -1.77 0.06
N LEU A 318 8.03 -1.36 -1.08
CA LEU A 318 8.32 -2.28 -2.18
C LEU A 318 9.42 -3.23 -1.74
N ALA A 319 9.05 -4.44 -1.35
CA ALA A 319 9.98 -5.46 -0.90
C ALA A 319 9.69 -6.79 -1.59
N GLY A 320 10.70 -7.39 -2.18
CA GLY A 320 10.55 -8.64 -2.93
C GLY A 320 9.49 -8.52 -4.04
N THR A 321 8.64 -9.53 -4.19
CA THR A 321 7.51 -9.49 -5.11
C THR A 321 6.28 -8.96 -4.39
N THR A 322 6.01 -7.65 -4.50
CA THR A 322 4.77 -7.05 -3.99
C THR A 322 3.62 -7.34 -4.96
N ARG A 323 2.57 -8.01 -4.48
CA ARG A 323 1.40 -8.38 -5.26
C ARG A 323 0.17 -7.63 -4.77
N LEU A 324 -0.52 -6.98 -5.68
CA LEU A 324 -1.89 -6.51 -5.46
C LEU A 324 -2.84 -7.68 -5.69
N VAL A 325 -3.76 -7.92 -4.77
CA VAL A 325 -4.73 -9.01 -4.85
C VAL A 325 -6.13 -8.42 -4.72
N LEU A 326 -6.98 -8.74 -5.69
CA LEU A 326 -8.38 -8.33 -5.72
C LEU A 326 -9.26 -9.57 -5.64
N ARG A 327 -10.29 -9.49 -4.80
CA ARG A 327 -11.36 -10.47 -4.75
C ARG A 327 -12.71 -9.79 -4.71
N SER A 328 -13.65 -10.29 -5.50
CA SER A 328 -15.05 -9.87 -5.47
C SER A 328 -15.99 -11.08 -5.29
N PRO A 329 -17.21 -10.87 -4.78
CA PRO A 329 -18.15 -11.96 -4.57
C PRO A 329 -18.66 -12.57 -5.89
N ILE A 330 -18.53 -11.87 -7.01
CA ILE A 330 -18.83 -12.34 -8.38
C ILE A 330 -17.70 -11.96 -9.33
N ALA A 331 -17.63 -12.59 -10.51
CA ALA A 331 -16.68 -12.21 -11.53
C ALA A 331 -17.04 -10.85 -12.14
N ALA A 332 -16.08 -9.94 -12.22
CA ALA A 332 -16.20 -8.61 -12.81
C ALA A 332 -15.09 -8.35 -13.83
N ASN A 333 -15.27 -7.35 -14.68
CA ASN A 333 -14.22 -6.83 -15.55
C ASN A 333 -13.39 -5.82 -14.76
N TRP A 334 -12.16 -6.18 -14.40
CA TRP A 334 -11.27 -5.39 -13.55
C TRP A 334 -10.28 -4.61 -14.36
N LYS A 335 -10.03 -3.38 -13.92
CA LYS A 335 -8.91 -2.53 -14.35
C LYS A 335 -8.08 -2.14 -13.14
N ILE A 336 -6.75 -2.29 -13.23
CA ILE A 336 -5.81 -1.72 -12.24
C ILE A 336 -5.17 -0.50 -12.87
N PHE A 337 -5.17 0.58 -12.11
CA PHE A 337 -4.54 1.86 -12.48
C PHE A 337 -3.26 2.05 -11.69
N TYR A 338 -2.22 2.52 -12.34
CA TYR A 338 -1.00 3.04 -11.75
C TYR A 338 -0.84 4.50 -12.18
N GLU A 339 -0.80 5.42 -11.21
CA GLU A 339 -0.70 6.86 -11.47
C GLU A 339 -1.74 7.32 -12.53
N GLY A 340 -3.00 6.89 -12.39
CA GLY A 340 -4.10 7.21 -13.30
C GLY A 340 -4.10 6.50 -14.65
N LYS A 341 -3.13 5.63 -14.93
CA LYS A 341 -3.05 4.88 -16.20
C LYS A 341 -3.41 3.41 -15.98
N VAL A 342 -4.23 2.85 -16.86
CA VAL A 342 -4.54 1.42 -16.83
C VAL A 342 -3.26 0.62 -17.13
N VAL A 343 -2.89 -0.28 -16.22
CA VAL A 343 -1.72 -1.17 -16.34
C VAL A 343 -2.09 -2.65 -16.39
N PHE A 344 -3.35 -2.98 -16.09
CA PHE A 344 -3.86 -4.35 -16.13
C PHE A 344 -5.36 -4.36 -16.32
N GLU A 345 -5.85 -5.28 -17.17
CA GLU A 345 -7.28 -5.56 -17.36
C GLU A 345 -7.52 -7.07 -17.43
N GLN A 346 -8.48 -7.55 -16.65
CA GLN A 346 -8.86 -8.97 -16.66
C GLN A 346 -10.24 -9.18 -16.06
N LYS A 347 -11.00 -10.15 -16.59
CA LYS A 347 -12.26 -10.64 -16.00
C LYS A 347 -11.97 -11.74 -14.99
N GLY A 348 -12.56 -11.64 -13.81
CA GLY A 348 -12.44 -12.67 -12.76
C GLY A 348 -13.02 -12.23 -11.42
N ALA A 349 -13.13 -13.20 -10.49
CA ALA A 349 -13.52 -12.95 -9.10
C ALA A 349 -12.31 -12.93 -8.13
N LEU A 350 -11.16 -13.42 -8.56
CA LEU A 350 -9.89 -13.37 -7.82
C LEU A 350 -8.76 -13.11 -8.82
N LEU A 351 -8.04 -12.02 -8.60
CA LEU A 351 -6.98 -11.57 -9.49
C LEU A 351 -5.74 -11.17 -8.70
N SER A 352 -4.59 -11.21 -9.36
CA SER A 352 -3.31 -10.80 -8.79
C SER A 352 -2.46 -10.07 -9.83
N TYR A 353 -1.88 -8.93 -9.42
CA TYR A 353 -0.98 -8.11 -10.23
C TYR A 353 0.29 -7.79 -9.46
N VAL A 354 1.45 -7.78 -10.13
CA VAL A 354 2.73 -7.44 -9.50
C VAL A 354 2.96 -5.93 -9.58
N ALA A 355 3.00 -5.26 -8.43
CA ALA A 355 3.36 -3.85 -8.34
C ALA A 355 4.89 -3.71 -8.43
N ALA A 356 5.39 -3.19 -9.55
CA ALA A 356 6.82 -3.12 -9.84
C ALA A 356 7.45 -1.75 -9.54
N ALA A 357 6.64 -0.69 -9.32
CA ALA A 357 7.12 0.68 -9.13
C ALA A 357 6.51 1.32 -7.88
N PRO A 358 7.23 2.25 -7.21
CA PRO A 358 6.63 3.06 -6.15
C PRO A 358 5.61 4.02 -6.76
N GLY A 359 4.49 4.23 -6.06
CA GLY A 359 3.41 5.10 -6.51
C GLY A 359 2.04 4.63 -6.07
N SER A 360 1.00 5.15 -6.67
CA SER A 360 -0.40 4.95 -6.32
C SER A 360 -1.04 3.90 -7.23
N TYR A 361 -1.63 2.87 -6.64
CA TYR A 361 -2.38 1.82 -7.36
C TYR A 361 -3.83 1.79 -6.87
N ARG A 362 -4.79 1.88 -7.80
CA ARG A 362 -6.21 1.66 -7.52
C ARG A 362 -6.84 0.71 -8.53
N ALA A 363 -8.05 0.26 -8.26
CA ALA A 363 -8.77 -0.65 -9.14
C ALA A 363 -10.22 -0.21 -9.38
N GLU A 364 -10.75 -0.61 -10.52
CA GLU A 364 -12.16 -0.47 -10.89
C GLU A 364 -12.74 -1.81 -11.31
N ALA A 365 -13.95 -2.11 -10.82
CA ALA A 365 -14.74 -3.25 -11.29
C ALA A 365 -15.92 -2.79 -12.12
N TRP A 366 -16.17 -3.45 -13.24
CA TRP A 366 -17.27 -3.20 -14.13
C TRP A 366 -18.08 -4.48 -14.37
N LEU A 367 -19.42 -4.36 -14.34
CA LEU A 367 -20.33 -5.47 -14.62
C LEU A 367 -20.98 -5.29 -15.98
N GLU A 368 -21.14 -6.39 -16.69
CA GLU A 368 -21.90 -6.41 -17.94
C GLU A 368 -23.37 -6.61 -17.63
N VAL A 369 -24.18 -5.61 -17.97
CA VAL A 369 -25.63 -5.57 -17.70
C VAL A 369 -26.35 -5.05 -18.95
N ASP A 370 -27.27 -5.83 -19.50
CA ASP A 370 -28.02 -5.50 -20.71
C ASP A 370 -27.11 -5.08 -21.90
N GLY A 371 -25.95 -5.75 -21.99
CA GLY A 371 -24.93 -5.49 -23.01
C GLY A 371 -24.13 -4.19 -22.84
N GLU A 372 -24.27 -3.48 -21.70
CA GLU A 372 -23.47 -2.32 -21.33
C GLU A 372 -22.45 -2.71 -20.25
N GLN A 373 -21.31 -2.00 -20.23
CA GLN A 373 -20.37 -2.07 -19.11
C GLN A 373 -20.77 -1.01 -18.08
N ARG A 374 -21.24 -1.45 -16.90
CA ARG A 374 -21.63 -0.56 -15.81
C ARG A 374 -20.61 -0.56 -14.69
N PRO A 375 -20.18 0.62 -14.22
CA PRO A 375 -19.26 0.69 -13.09
C PRO A 375 -19.92 0.09 -11.85
N TRP A 376 -19.13 -0.66 -11.07
CA TRP A 376 -19.61 -1.31 -9.85
C TRP A 376 -18.80 -0.92 -8.64
N ILE A 377 -17.47 -1.08 -8.66
CA ILE A 377 -16.60 -0.75 -7.52
C ILE A 377 -15.47 0.18 -7.97
N TYR A 378 -15.16 1.19 -7.16
CA TYR A 378 -13.97 2.04 -7.26
C TYR A 378 -13.19 1.95 -5.96
N THR A 379 -11.95 1.49 -5.98
CA THR A 379 -11.13 1.41 -4.77
C THR A 379 -10.37 2.69 -4.54
N ASN A 380 -10.18 3.06 -3.27
CA ASN A 380 -9.10 3.96 -2.92
C ASN A 380 -7.75 3.29 -3.19
N ALA A 381 -6.69 4.09 -3.19
CA ALA A 381 -5.39 3.61 -3.59
C ALA A 381 -4.66 2.87 -2.47
N ILE A 382 -3.92 1.85 -2.86
CA ILE A 382 -2.78 1.32 -2.12
C ILE A 382 -1.54 2.04 -2.63
N ARG A 383 -0.73 2.61 -1.74
CA ARG A 383 0.49 3.34 -2.09
C ARG A 383 1.71 2.47 -1.83
N THR A 384 2.58 2.36 -2.82
CA THR A 384 3.86 1.70 -2.66
C THR A 384 4.96 2.76 -2.52
N GLU A 385 5.85 2.60 -1.54
CA GLU A 385 6.84 3.60 -1.20
C GLU A 385 8.27 3.06 -1.34
N LYS A 386 9.17 3.96 -1.66
CA LYS A 386 10.61 3.70 -1.62
C LYS A 386 11.19 4.42 -0.41
N PRO A 387 11.91 3.73 0.49
CA PRO A 387 12.49 4.36 1.68
C PRO A 387 13.45 5.50 1.32
N ASP A 388 13.39 6.61 2.06
CA ASP A 388 14.35 7.71 1.94
C ASP A 388 15.57 7.45 2.83
N TYR A 389 16.64 6.98 2.22
CA TYR A 389 17.90 6.69 2.90
C TYR A 389 18.83 7.91 3.07
N SER A 390 18.47 9.07 2.52
CA SER A 390 19.36 10.25 2.46
C SER A 390 19.57 10.94 3.81
N LYS A 391 18.72 10.66 4.79
CA LYS A 391 18.69 11.36 6.10
C LYS A 391 19.38 10.59 7.24
N VAL A 392 20.01 9.47 6.95
CA VAL A 392 20.62 8.62 7.98
C VAL A 392 22.08 8.99 8.18
N GLY A 393 22.40 9.47 9.39
CA GLY A 393 23.77 9.76 9.83
C GLY A 393 24.49 8.52 10.37
N LEU A 394 25.83 8.53 10.33
CA LEU A 394 26.62 7.50 11.02
C LEU A 394 26.46 7.61 12.54
N PRO A 395 26.46 6.49 13.28
CA PRO A 395 26.43 6.49 14.74
C PRO A 395 27.67 7.17 15.34
N ASN A 396 27.61 7.44 16.64
CA ASN A 396 28.76 7.97 17.39
C ASN A 396 29.99 7.08 17.20
N GLN A 397 31.09 7.68 16.75
CA GLN A 397 32.37 7.01 16.48
C GLN A 397 33.32 6.98 17.70
N THR A 398 32.90 7.50 18.84
CA THR A 398 33.71 7.52 20.07
C THR A 398 33.67 6.15 20.75
N LEU A 399 34.82 5.65 21.20
CA LEU A 399 34.87 4.43 21.98
C LEU A 399 34.45 4.72 23.42
N ASP A 400 33.72 3.77 24.00
CA ASP A 400 33.31 3.82 25.39
C ASP A 400 34.51 3.56 26.31
N PRO A 401 34.49 4.07 27.57
CA PRO A 401 35.55 3.81 28.56
C PRO A 401 35.80 2.31 28.75
N GLY A 402 37.08 1.94 28.79
CA GLY A 402 37.49 0.55 28.97
C GLY A 402 37.45 -0.31 27.71
N ILE A 403 37.21 0.31 26.53
CA ILE A 403 37.33 -0.36 25.22
C ILE A 403 38.55 0.22 24.51
N GLY A 404 39.54 -0.65 24.24
CA GLY A 404 40.71 -0.32 23.45
C GLY A 404 40.54 -0.73 22.00
N VAL A 405 41.30 -0.07 21.12
CA VAL A 405 41.40 -0.43 19.69
C VAL A 405 42.85 -0.45 19.24
N GLU A 406 43.26 -1.56 18.61
CA GLU A 406 44.50 -1.67 17.88
C GLU A 406 44.20 -1.38 16.41
N LYS A 407 44.66 -0.25 15.87
CA LYS A 407 44.30 0.27 14.54
C LYS A 407 45.35 -0.01 13.51
N ASP A 408 44.89 0.05 12.25
CA ASP A 408 45.75 0.08 11.04
C ASP A 408 46.70 -1.12 10.91
N ILE A 409 46.28 -2.28 11.39
CA ILE A 409 47.07 -3.52 11.31
C ILE A 409 47.07 -4.04 9.87
N GLU A 410 48.22 -4.14 9.24
CA GLU A 410 48.35 -4.71 7.90
C GLU A 410 48.13 -6.23 7.92
N TYR A 411 47.19 -6.72 7.13
CA TYR A 411 46.94 -8.16 6.99
C TYR A 411 47.61 -8.78 5.75
N THR A 412 48.11 -7.95 4.84
CA THR A 412 48.88 -8.39 3.65
C THR A 412 50.18 -7.61 3.58
N ALA A 413 51.31 -8.26 3.84
CA ALA A 413 52.62 -7.60 3.78
C ALA A 413 52.99 -7.20 2.36
N GLY A 414 53.46 -5.97 2.18
CA GLY A 414 54.06 -5.48 0.93
C GLY A 414 53.03 -5.15 -0.18
N ALA A 415 51.76 -5.04 0.11
CA ALA A 415 50.74 -4.61 -0.84
C ALA A 415 50.92 -3.12 -1.15
N ALA A 416 51.65 -2.81 -2.23
CA ALA A 416 51.88 -1.43 -2.65
C ALA A 416 50.62 -0.73 -3.19
N GLU A 417 49.67 -1.50 -3.72
CA GLU A 417 48.46 -0.98 -4.32
C GLU A 417 47.33 -0.90 -3.29
N ASP A 418 46.87 0.30 -2.97
CA ASP A 418 45.82 0.63 -2.02
C ASP A 418 46.06 0.10 -0.58
N ALA A 419 47.28 0.32 -0.07
CA ALA A 419 47.70 -0.16 1.26
C ALA A 419 46.77 0.18 2.40
N GLU A 420 46.00 1.30 2.32
CA GLU A 420 44.99 1.67 3.30
C GLU A 420 43.81 0.67 3.38
N LYS A 421 43.53 -0.02 2.28
CA LYS A 421 42.46 -1.03 2.22
C LYS A 421 42.90 -2.43 2.66
N HIS A 422 44.22 -2.67 2.79
CA HIS A 422 44.76 -3.92 3.31
C HIS A 422 45.04 -3.88 4.81
N LYS A 423 44.20 -3.14 5.57
CA LYS A 423 44.33 -2.97 7.02
C LYS A 423 43.05 -3.41 7.71
N LEU A 424 43.20 -3.80 8.98
CA LEU A 424 42.11 -4.11 9.89
C LEU A 424 42.29 -3.41 11.23
N ASP A 425 41.20 -3.22 11.96
CA ASP A 425 41.17 -2.71 13.33
C ASP A 425 40.65 -3.79 14.26
N ILE A 426 41.21 -3.89 15.50
CA ILE A 426 40.82 -4.86 16.50
C ILE A 426 40.35 -4.12 17.75
N TYR A 427 39.09 -4.33 18.12
CA TYR A 427 38.46 -3.78 19.31
C TYR A 427 38.43 -4.84 20.40
N LYS A 428 38.79 -4.45 21.62
CA LYS A 428 38.82 -5.33 22.78
C LYS A 428 38.50 -4.57 24.08
N LYS A 429 37.69 -5.18 24.95
CA LYS A 429 37.44 -4.66 26.28
C LYS A 429 38.64 -4.94 27.20
N GLU A 430 39.00 -3.97 28.03
CA GLU A 430 40.01 -4.15 29.07
C GLU A 430 39.61 -5.26 30.05
N GLY A 431 40.56 -6.08 30.46
CA GLY A 431 40.31 -7.19 31.37
C GLY A 431 39.55 -8.38 30.77
N LEU A 432 39.37 -8.43 29.44
CA LEU A 432 38.74 -9.57 28.77
C LEU A 432 39.57 -10.85 28.99
N ALA A 433 38.88 -11.95 29.38
CA ALA A 433 39.51 -13.24 29.58
C ALA A 433 40.22 -13.75 28.33
N ALA A 434 41.28 -14.55 28.51
CA ALA A 434 41.93 -15.23 27.37
C ALA A 434 40.97 -16.23 26.69
N ASN A 435 41.24 -16.52 25.43
CA ASN A 435 40.40 -17.39 24.59
C ASN A 435 38.96 -16.83 24.36
N ALA A 436 38.84 -15.50 24.28
CA ALA A 436 37.56 -14.86 23.97
C ALA A 436 37.08 -15.21 22.54
N PRO A 437 35.79 -15.35 22.33
CA PRO A 437 35.26 -15.51 21.00
C PRO A 437 35.54 -14.28 20.14
N VAL A 438 35.62 -14.46 18.82
CA VAL A 438 35.98 -13.40 17.89
C VAL A 438 34.82 -13.16 16.92
N LEU A 439 34.45 -11.89 16.74
CA LEU A 439 33.50 -11.43 15.73
C LEU A 439 34.26 -10.69 14.63
N PHE A 440 34.38 -11.33 13.47
CA PHE A 440 35.01 -10.77 12.28
C PHE A 440 33.96 -10.11 11.42
N PHE A 441 33.91 -8.76 11.36
CA PHE A 441 32.83 -8.00 10.72
C PHE A 441 33.31 -7.32 9.43
N VAL A 442 32.63 -7.59 8.32
CA VAL A 442 32.91 -7.03 6.99
C VAL A 442 31.86 -5.96 6.64
N HIS A 443 32.34 -4.76 6.35
CA HIS A 443 31.48 -3.61 6.06
C HIS A 443 30.75 -3.72 4.71
N GLY A 444 29.60 -3.01 4.61
CA GLY A 444 28.84 -2.82 3.38
C GLY A 444 29.40 -1.72 2.48
N GLY A 445 28.56 -1.21 1.56
CA GLY A 445 28.89 -0.10 0.67
C GLY A 445 28.95 -0.47 -0.81
N ALA A 446 28.15 -1.46 -1.24
CA ALA A 446 28.02 -1.89 -2.64
C ALA A 446 29.37 -2.18 -3.33
N TRP A 447 30.35 -2.70 -2.58
CA TRP A 447 31.73 -2.98 -3.03
C TRP A 447 32.50 -1.75 -3.55
N ARG A 448 31.95 -0.54 -3.41
CA ARG A 448 32.48 0.74 -3.95
C ARG A 448 32.80 1.76 -2.88
N SER A 449 32.29 1.59 -1.67
CA SER A 449 32.48 2.49 -0.54
C SER A 449 32.59 1.71 0.77
N GLY A 450 32.86 2.40 1.86
CA GLY A 450 33.01 1.82 3.17
C GLY A 450 34.47 1.74 3.63
N ASP A 451 34.64 1.71 4.94
CA ASP A 451 35.95 1.64 5.59
C ASP A 451 35.80 1.13 7.03
N ARG A 452 36.82 0.35 7.53
CA ARG A 452 36.87 -0.12 8.91
C ARG A 452 36.70 1.00 9.95
N LYS A 453 37.17 2.20 9.62
CA LYS A 453 37.14 3.39 10.51
C LYS A 453 35.71 3.86 10.80
N GLN A 454 34.70 3.36 10.12
CA GLN A 454 33.30 3.73 10.30
C GLN A 454 32.56 2.90 11.36
N TYR A 455 33.22 1.89 11.99
CA TYR A 455 32.56 0.91 12.84
C TYR A 455 33.01 0.86 14.32
N PRO A 456 33.49 1.96 14.96
CA PRO A 456 33.76 1.96 16.41
C PRO A 456 32.53 1.62 17.23
N PHE A 457 31.32 2.06 16.82
CA PHE A 457 30.06 1.73 17.48
C PHE A 457 29.79 0.22 17.55
N PHE A 458 30.15 -0.51 16.50
CA PHE A 458 30.01 -1.96 16.46
C PHE A 458 31.05 -2.64 17.39
N GLY A 459 32.26 -2.12 17.43
CA GLY A 459 33.27 -2.48 18.43
C GLY A 459 32.78 -2.26 19.87
N ASN A 460 32.21 -1.07 20.16
CA ASN A 460 31.62 -0.75 21.45
C ASN A 460 30.55 -1.78 21.89
N LEU A 461 29.68 -2.16 21.00
CA LEU A 461 28.55 -3.05 21.31
C LEU A 461 29.03 -4.47 21.66
N PHE A 462 29.78 -5.10 20.73
CA PHE A 462 30.08 -6.53 20.86
C PHE A 462 31.24 -6.85 21.77
N THR A 463 32.16 -5.90 22.03
CA THR A 463 33.18 -6.10 23.07
C THR A 463 32.58 -6.14 24.47
N LYS A 464 31.47 -5.43 24.72
CA LYS A 464 30.72 -5.52 25.99
C LYS A 464 30.05 -6.89 26.16
N SER A 465 29.73 -7.57 25.09
CA SER A 465 29.20 -8.95 25.06
C SER A 465 30.32 -10.01 25.14
N GLY A 466 31.56 -9.62 25.38
CA GLY A 466 32.70 -10.54 25.60
C GLY A 466 33.43 -10.99 24.33
N TYR A 467 33.17 -10.36 23.19
CA TYR A 467 33.86 -10.65 21.95
C TYR A 467 35.08 -9.76 21.72
N ILE A 468 36.10 -10.30 21.04
CA ILE A 468 37.06 -9.46 20.31
C ILE A 468 36.46 -9.19 18.94
N VAL A 469 36.41 -7.92 18.54
CA VAL A 469 35.81 -7.53 17.24
C VAL A 469 36.92 -7.14 16.28
N VAL A 470 36.96 -7.79 15.11
CA VAL A 470 37.93 -7.53 14.04
C VAL A 470 37.18 -6.95 12.85
N VAL A 471 37.59 -5.78 12.40
CA VAL A 471 36.97 -5.09 11.25
C VAL A 471 38.01 -4.81 10.17
N PRO A 472 38.04 -5.57 9.08
CA PRO A 472 38.92 -5.28 7.93
C PRO A 472 38.31 -4.22 7.01
N SER A 473 39.16 -3.45 6.34
CA SER A 473 38.86 -2.85 5.05
C SER A 473 39.21 -3.84 3.95
N TYR A 474 38.68 -3.63 2.75
CA TYR A 474 38.99 -4.36 1.54
C TYR A 474 39.01 -3.38 0.35
N ARG A 475 39.77 -3.69 -0.73
CA ARG A 475 39.84 -2.85 -1.93
C ARG A 475 38.46 -2.70 -2.57
N LEU A 476 38.21 -1.54 -3.14
CA LEU A 476 36.91 -1.14 -3.64
C LEU A 476 36.90 -0.93 -5.16
N SER A 477 35.77 -1.17 -5.77
CA SER A 477 35.54 -0.78 -7.17
C SER A 477 35.43 0.76 -7.29
N PRO A 478 35.87 1.40 -8.40
CA PRO A 478 36.35 0.76 -9.65
C PRO A 478 37.83 0.36 -9.66
N LYS A 479 38.61 0.62 -8.59
CA LYS A 479 40.05 0.27 -8.56
C LYS A 479 40.28 -1.23 -8.76
N VAL A 480 39.43 -2.07 -8.15
CA VAL A 480 39.40 -3.51 -8.36
C VAL A 480 38.00 -3.96 -8.79
N LYS A 481 37.95 -5.09 -9.46
CA LYS A 481 36.73 -5.85 -9.73
C LYS A 481 36.77 -7.16 -8.95
N HIS A 482 35.63 -7.88 -8.91
CA HIS A 482 35.64 -9.27 -8.45
C HIS A 482 36.68 -10.06 -9.26
N PRO A 483 37.54 -10.89 -8.60
CA PRO A 483 37.45 -11.35 -7.21
C PRO A 483 38.21 -10.51 -6.16
N GLY A 484 38.83 -9.38 -6.49
CA GLY A 484 39.72 -8.64 -5.57
C GLY A 484 39.13 -8.37 -4.19
N HIS A 485 37.81 -8.11 -4.10
CA HIS A 485 37.11 -7.86 -2.83
C HIS A 485 37.12 -9.10 -1.90
N ILE A 486 36.82 -10.29 -2.45
CA ILE A 486 36.78 -11.53 -1.66
C ILE A 486 38.15 -12.06 -1.34
N GLU A 487 39.14 -11.83 -2.23
CA GLU A 487 40.54 -12.17 -1.96
C GLU A 487 41.06 -11.41 -0.74
N ASP A 488 40.76 -10.11 -0.64
CA ASP A 488 41.14 -9.28 0.51
C ASP A 488 40.46 -9.73 1.81
N VAL A 489 39.17 -10.05 1.75
CA VAL A 489 38.43 -10.55 2.93
C VAL A 489 38.97 -11.91 3.37
N ALA A 490 39.31 -12.79 2.45
CA ALA A 490 39.92 -14.09 2.74
C ALA A 490 41.32 -13.94 3.36
N ALA A 491 42.16 -12.99 2.84
CA ALA A 491 43.45 -12.67 3.42
C ALA A 491 43.35 -12.12 4.85
N ALA A 492 42.41 -11.19 5.11
CA ALA A 492 42.15 -10.63 6.43
C ALA A 492 41.66 -11.69 7.42
N PHE A 493 40.80 -12.60 6.97
CA PHE A 493 40.32 -13.73 7.78
C PHE A 493 41.47 -14.68 8.11
N ALA A 494 42.27 -15.06 7.14
CA ALA A 494 43.44 -15.93 7.35
C ALA A 494 44.48 -15.28 8.32
N TRP A 495 44.72 -13.99 8.17
CA TRP A 495 45.53 -13.23 9.12
C TRP A 495 44.96 -13.32 10.53
N THR A 496 43.61 -13.16 10.66
CA THR A 496 42.94 -13.23 11.97
C THR A 496 43.09 -14.61 12.61
N VAL A 497 42.83 -15.69 11.87
CA VAL A 497 43.07 -17.07 12.38
C VAL A 497 44.46 -17.25 12.90
N LYS A 498 45.49 -16.75 12.19
CA LYS A 498 46.88 -16.91 12.57
C LYS A 498 47.32 -16.07 13.74
N ASN A 499 46.75 -14.87 13.96
CA ASN A 499 47.33 -13.87 14.85
C ASN A 499 46.44 -13.52 16.08
N ILE A 500 45.17 -13.95 16.10
CA ILE A 500 44.23 -13.49 17.12
C ILE A 500 44.51 -14.09 18.50
N ALA A 501 45.10 -15.28 18.58
CA ALA A 501 45.49 -15.93 19.84
C ALA A 501 46.45 -15.08 20.65
N ALA A 502 47.44 -14.44 20.00
CA ALA A 502 48.36 -13.54 20.67
C ALA A 502 47.69 -12.29 21.24
N ARG A 503 46.47 -12.00 20.84
CA ARG A 503 45.63 -10.88 21.32
C ARG A 503 44.54 -11.32 22.32
N GLY A 504 44.55 -12.61 22.70
CA GLY A 504 43.61 -13.21 23.63
C GLY A 504 42.32 -13.73 23.04
N GLY A 505 42.23 -13.81 21.71
CA GLY A 505 41.08 -14.42 21.01
C GLY A 505 41.29 -15.92 20.78
N ASP A 506 40.19 -16.64 20.58
CA ASP A 506 40.19 -18.05 20.24
C ASP A 506 40.02 -18.24 18.69
N PRO A 507 41.05 -18.72 17.99
CA PRO A 507 40.99 -18.94 16.52
C PRO A 507 40.00 -20.05 16.13
N ALA A 508 39.55 -20.91 17.07
CA ALA A 508 38.52 -21.91 16.84
C ALA A 508 37.09 -21.37 17.01
N ARG A 509 36.95 -20.13 17.51
CA ARG A 509 35.66 -19.51 17.81
C ARG A 509 35.45 -18.20 17.05
N ILE A 510 35.84 -18.18 15.78
CA ILE A 510 35.64 -16.99 14.93
C ILE A 510 34.30 -17.08 14.23
N VAL A 511 33.44 -16.12 14.52
CA VAL A 511 32.17 -15.88 13.81
C VAL A 511 32.41 -14.78 12.76
N VAL A 512 31.97 -15.00 11.53
CA VAL A 512 32.02 -13.97 10.50
C VAL A 512 30.66 -13.29 10.38
N ALA A 513 30.66 -11.97 10.34
CA ALA A 513 29.47 -11.16 10.15
C ALA A 513 29.70 -10.13 9.05
N GLY A 514 28.65 -9.74 8.36
CA GLY A 514 28.77 -8.68 7.37
C GLY A 514 27.41 -8.16 6.94
N HIS A 515 27.37 -6.89 6.55
CA HIS A 515 26.16 -6.20 6.14
C HIS A 515 26.20 -5.89 4.65
N SER A 516 25.07 -6.07 3.92
CA SER A 516 24.94 -5.70 2.52
C SER A 516 26.01 -6.40 1.64
N ALA A 517 26.88 -5.62 0.97
CA ALA A 517 28.04 -6.15 0.24
C ALA A 517 28.97 -6.98 1.14
N GLY A 518 29.11 -6.61 2.44
CA GLY A 518 29.84 -7.42 3.43
C GLY A 518 29.10 -8.72 3.75
N GLY A 519 27.78 -8.71 3.82
CA GLY A 519 26.95 -9.91 3.96
C GLY A 519 27.13 -10.90 2.82
N HIS A 520 27.24 -10.38 1.58
CA HIS A 520 27.63 -11.17 0.42
C HIS A 520 29.02 -11.79 0.61
N LEU A 521 30.02 -10.97 0.97
CA LEU A 521 31.42 -11.43 1.06
C LEU A 521 31.61 -12.50 2.13
N VAL A 522 30.97 -12.38 3.32
CA VAL A 522 31.07 -13.42 4.37
C VAL A 522 30.31 -14.69 4.00
N ALA A 523 29.16 -14.58 3.31
CA ALA A 523 28.45 -15.73 2.79
C ALA A 523 29.27 -16.47 1.72
N LEU A 524 29.86 -15.72 0.78
CA LEU A 524 30.72 -16.28 -0.27
C LEU A 524 32.00 -16.90 0.28
N LEU A 525 32.61 -16.27 1.32
CA LEU A 525 33.80 -16.80 2.01
C LEU A 525 33.52 -18.20 2.59
N ALA A 526 32.34 -18.40 3.19
CA ALA A 526 31.96 -19.68 3.77
C ALA A 526 31.54 -20.70 2.71
N THR A 527 30.78 -20.29 1.69
CA THR A 527 30.17 -21.23 0.74
C THR A 527 31.13 -21.67 -0.38
N ASN A 528 32.00 -20.78 -0.88
CA ASN A 528 32.93 -21.13 -1.95
C ASN A 528 34.34 -21.47 -1.37
N PRO A 529 34.74 -22.76 -1.41
CA PRO A 529 35.94 -23.23 -0.72
C PRO A 529 37.26 -22.66 -1.27
N GLN A 530 37.28 -22.17 -2.51
CA GLN A 530 38.53 -21.72 -3.15
C GLN A 530 39.21 -20.57 -2.39
N TRP A 531 38.43 -19.68 -1.76
CA TRP A 531 38.96 -18.50 -1.10
C TRP A 531 39.75 -18.82 0.16
N LEU A 532 39.23 -19.74 0.98
CA LEU A 532 39.92 -20.19 2.18
C LEU A 532 41.04 -21.20 1.88
N ALA A 533 40.86 -22.05 0.88
CA ALA A 533 41.85 -23.05 0.47
C ALA A 533 43.20 -22.44 0.09
N THR A 534 43.24 -21.24 -0.48
CA THR A 534 44.43 -20.47 -0.78
C THR A 534 45.35 -20.27 0.43
N TYR A 535 44.73 -20.27 1.66
CA TYR A 535 45.46 -20.09 2.91
C TYR A 535 45.53 -21.39 3.74
N GLY A 536 45.21 -22.54 3.16
CA GLY A 536 45.16 -23.81 3.88
C GLY A 536 44.01 -23.91 4.93
N LEU A 537 43.01 -23.07 4.77
CA LEU A 537 41.82 -23.02 5.62
C LEU A 537 40.59 -23.56 4.90
N ASP A 538 39.56 -23.86 5.65
CA ASP A 538 38.24 -24.25 5.09
C ASP A 538 37.10 -23.73 5.95
N ALA A 539 35.84 -24.07 5.60
CA ALA A 539 34.66 -23.62 6.29
C ALA A 539 34.58 -24.02 7.78
N ARG A 540 35.33 -25.01 8.24
CA ARG A 540 35.41 -25.44 9.65
C ARG A 540 36.15 -24.42 10.52
N ASN A 541 36.96 -23.52 9.92
CA ASN A 541 37.57 -22.38 10.62
C ASN A 541 36.60 -21.27 10.92
N ILE A 542 35.37 -21.32 10.38
CA ILE A 542 34.27 -20.39 10.63
C ILE A 542 33.27 -21.05 11.58
N ARG A 543 33.08 -20.49 12.78
CA ARG A 543 32.14 -20.98 13.79
C ARG A 543 30.68 -20.77 13.36
N ALA A 544 30.36 -19.63 12.74
CA ALA A 544 29.06 -19.29 12.18
C ALA A 544 29.16 -18.10 11.23
N VAL A 545 28.14 -17.88 10.43
CA VAL A 545 28.00 -16.76 9.48
C VAL A 545 26.78 -15.94 9.83
N LEU A 546 26.92 -14.63 10.04
CA LEU A 546 25.85 -13.67 10.21
C LEU A 546 25.79 -12.79 8.95
N ALA A 547 24.90 -13.14 8.04
CA ALA A 547 24.73 -12.47 6.75
C ALA A 547 23.54 -11.50 6.86
N LEU A 548 23.86 -10.21 7.10
CA LEU A 548 22.88 -9.17 7.43
C LEU A 548 22.51 -8.43 6.15
N SER A 549 21.24 -8.49 5.74
CA SER A 549 20.70 -7.86 4.51
C SER A 549 21.63 -8.05 3.31
N GLY A 550 22.12 -9.27 3.11
CA GLY A 550 23.17 -9.59 2.12
C GLY A 550 22.64 -9.81 0.71
N VAL A 551 23.58 -9.87 -0.25
CA VAL A 551 23.33 -10.26 -1.65
C VAL A 551 23.78 -11.71 -1.83
N TYR A 552 22.92 -12.60 -2.32
CA TYR A 552 23.26 -14.03 -2.38
C TYR A 552 23.21 -14.61 -3.80
N ASN A 553 22.52 -13.93 -4.72
CA ASN A 553 22.35 -14.34 -6.10
C ASN A 553 22.60 -13.19 -7.07
N LEU A 554 23.80 -13.10 -7.63
CA LEU A 554 24.16 -12.06 -8.57
C LEU A 554 23.59 -12.31 -9.98
N THR A 555 23.22 -13.55 -10.31
CA THR A 555 22.64 -13.88 -11.61
C THR A 555 21.19 -13.40 -11.74
N ALA A 556 20.53 -13.07 -10.63
CA ALA A 556 19.18 -12.52 -10.59
C ALA A 556 19.13 -10.98 -10.58
N LEU A 557 20.28 -10.31 -10.52
CA LEU A 557 20.38 -8.85 -10.47
C LEU A 557 20.58 -8.31 -11.89
N GLU A 558 19.51 -7.85 -12.51
CA GLU A 558 19.57 -7.11 -13.76
C GLU A 558 19.96 -5.65 -13.49
N GLY A 559 20.94 -5.12 -14.25
CA GLY A 559 21.23 -3.68 -14.26
C GLY A 559 22.71 -3.29 -14.17
N SER A 560 22.97 -2.01 -14.44
CA SER A 560 24.30 -1.41 -14.62
C SER A 560 25.20 -1.39 -13.38
N THR A 561 24.63 -1.48 -12.16
CA THR A 561 25.39 -1.32 -10.91
C THR A 561 26.31 -2.51 -10.64
N ASN A 562 25.89 -3.72 -10.97
CA ASN A 562 26.67 -4.93 -10.72
C ASN A 562 27.69 -5.23 -11.84
N SER A 563 27.39 -4.82 -13.07
CA SER A 563 28.34 -5.03 -14.21
C SER A 563 29.69 -4.33 -14.02
N ALA A 564 29.69 -3.18 -13.31
CA ALA A 564 30.91 -2.46 -13.01
C ALA A 564 31.80 -3.13 -11.93
N VAL A 565 31.20 -3.99 -11.06
CA VAL A 565 31.89 -4.71 -9.98
C VAL A 565 32.23 -6.14 -10.40
N PHE A 566 31.28 -6.87 -11.01
CA PHE A 566 31.40 -8.30 -11.33
C PHE A 566 31.55 -8.57 -12.84
N GLY A 567 31.27 -7.58 -13.70
CA GLY A 567 31.14 -7.82 -15.13
C GLY A 567 29.79 -8.45 -15.50
N SER A 568 29.71 -8.96 -16.73
CA SER A 568 28.51 -9.61 -17.28
C SER A 568 28.72 -11.09 -17.63
N ASP A 569 29.88 -11.65 -17.31
CA ASP A 569 30.18 -13.05 -17.56
C ASP A 569 29.33 -13.95 -16.63
N PRO A 570 28.49 -14.84 -17.19
CA PRO A 570 27.61 -15.69 -16.40
C PRO A 570 28.35 -16.64 -15.44
N ASP A 571 29.57 -17.08 -15.80
CA ASP A 571 30.34 -17.98 -14.95
C ASP A 571 30.96 -17.23 -13.78
N VAL A 572 31.41 -15.99 -13.99
CA VAL A 572 31.87 -15.10 -12.91
C VAL A 572 30.71 -14.79 -11.96
N LEU A 573 29.53 -14.43 -12.48
CA LEU A 573 28.34 -14.16 -11.66
C LEU A 573 27.89 -15.38 -10.88
N ARG A 574 27.93 -16.57 -11.47
CA ARG A 574 27.62 -17.85 -10.81
C ARG A 574 28.65 -18.16 -9.71
N GLY A 575 29.94 -18.01 -9.99
CA GLY A 575 31.03 -18.22 -9.03
C GLY A 575 30.99 -17.27 -7.83
N ALA A 576 30.56 -16.03 -8.08
CA ALA A 576 30.39 -15.00 -7.05
C ALA A 576 29.04 -15.08 -6.29
N SER A 577 28.10 -15.91 -6.71
CA SER A 577 26.79 -16.07 -6.04
C SER A 577 26.87 -17.12 -4.92
N ALA A 578 26.81 -16.70 -3.66
CA ALA A 578 26.84 -17.59 -2.50
C ALA A 578 25.75 -18.67 -2.56
N LEU A 579 24.55 -18.32 -3.05
CA LEU A 579 23.42 -19.23 -3.28
C LEU A 579 23.81 -20.43 -4.20
N LYS A 580 24.67 -20.18 -5.19
CA LYS A 580 25.10 -21.20 -6.16
C LYS A 580 26.26 -22.07 -5.68
N GLN A 581 26.83 -21.75 -4.50
CA GLN A 581 27.97 -22.43 -3.89
C GLN A 581 27.59 -23.23 -2.64
N ILE A 582 26.29 -23.39 -2.33
CA ILE A 582 25.81 -24.14 -1.17
C ILE A 582 26.20 -25.63 -1.32
N ARG A 583 26.79 -26.20 -0.26
CA ARG A 583 27.22 -27.59 -0.15
C ARG A 583 27.10 -28.08 1.29
N SER A 584 27.24 -29.37 1.52
CA SER A 584 27.27 -29.94 2.88
C SER A 584 28.50 -29.46 3.68
N GLY A 585 28.40 -29.51 5.02
CA GLY A 585 29.50 -29.19 5.93
C GLY A 585 29.78 -27.70 6.12
N LEU A 586 28.87 -26.81 5.74
CA LEU A 586 28.95 -25.38 6.02
C LEU A 586 28.56 -25.07 7.48
N PRO A 587 29.10 -23.97 8.06
CA PRO A 587 28.75 -23.54 9.41
C PRO A 587 27.27 -23.11 9.49
N PRO A 588 26.71 -22.93 10.73
CA PRO A 588 25.41 -22.32 10.93
C PRO A 588 25.33 -20.89 10.36
N PHE A 589 24.14 -20.55 9.81
CA PHE A 589 23.88 -19.22 9.27
C PHE A 589 22.76 -18.50 10.03
N LEU A 590 22.97 -17.23 10.35
CA LEU A 590 21.94 -16.25 10.59
C LEU A 590 21.80 -15.41 9.31
N VAL A 591 20.62 -15.38 8.72
CA VAL A 591 20.28 -14.57 7.57
C VAL A 591 19.23 -13.55 8.02
N THR A 592 19.48 -12.26 7.81
CA THR A 592 18.49 -11.23 8.16
C THR A 592 18.09 -10.43 6.93
N TYR A 593 16.94 -9.80 7.02
CA TYR A 593 16.48 -8.73 6.13
C TYR A 593 15.59 -7.76 6.91
N CYS A 594 15.57 -6.49 6.52
CA CYS A 594 14.83 -5.47 7.24
C CYS A 594 13.55 -5.03 6.51
N GLN A 595 12.69 -4.30 7.23
CA GLN A 595 11.36 -3.88 6.74
C GLN A 595 11.47 -3.08 5.43
N TRP A 596 12.39 -2.14 5.36
CA TRP A 596 12.60 -1.28 4.19
C TRP A 596 13.95 -1.57 3.54
N ASP A 597 14.18 -2.84 3.24
CA ASP A 597 15.38 -3.28 2.54
C ASP A 597 15.31 -2.94 1.04
N TYR A 598 16.43 -3.02 0.34
CA TYR A 598 16.42 -2.90 -1.12
C TYR A 598 15.58 -4.02 -1.76
N ALA A 599 14.79 -3.67 -2.76
CA ALA A 599 13.67 -4.46 -3.28
C ALA A 599 13.93 -5.95 -3.57
N THR A 600 15.17 -6.34 -3.88
CA THR A 600 15.52 -7.75 -4.20
C THR A 600 16.11 -8.51 -3.02
N LEU A 601 16.60 -7.83 -1.97
CA LEU A 601 17.35 -8.47 -0.90
C LEU A 601 16.48 -9.35 0.02
N PRO A 602 15.25 -8.97 0.40
CA PRO A 602 14.39 -9.84 1.18
C PRO A 602 14.11 -11.17 0.51
N GLN A 603 13.82 -11.15 -0.80
CA GLN A 603 13.59 -12.39 -1.55
C GLN A 603 14.85 -13.24 -1.61
N GLN A 604 16.03 -12.65 -1.87
CA GLN A 604 17.29 -13.37 -1.88
C GLN A 604 17.63 -13.96 -0.51
N ALA A 605 17.29 -13.28 0.60
CA ALA A 605 17.47 -13.80 1.94
C ALA A 605 16.62 -15.06 2.19
N VAL A 606 15.37 -15.05 1.77
CA VAL A 606 14.47 -16.21 1.84
C VAL A 606 15.00 -17.37 0.99
N GLU A 607 15.31 -17.11 -0.28
CA GLU A 607 15.84 -18.12 -1.20
C GLU A 607 17.15 -18.76 -0.70
N PHE A 608 18.04 -17.94 -0.13
CA PHE A 608 19.29 -18.42 0.42
C PHE A 608 19.09 -19.27 1.67
N HIS A 609 18.22 -18.83 2.59
CA HIS A 609 17.82 -19.60 3.77
C HIS A 609 17.21 -20.95 3.39
N ASP A 610 16.25 -20.96 2.45
CA ASP A 610 15.56 -22.17 2.02
C ASP A 610 16.54 -23.16 1.35
N ALA A 611 17.48 -22.65 0.57
CA ALA A 611 18.51 -23.48 -0.04
C ALA A 611 19.48 -24.08 0.99
N LEU A 612 19.86 -23.31 2.02
CA LEU A 612 20.65 -23.83 3.16
C LEU A 612 19.90 -24.93 3.92
N LYS A 613 18.62 -24.70 4.20
CA LYS A 613 17.76 -25.69 4.89
C LYS A 613 17.59 -26.96 4.04
N SER A 614 17.39 -26.80 2.73
CA SER A 614 17.24 -27.94 1.78
C SER A 614 18.53 -28.76 1.68
N ALA A 615 19.70 -28.14 1.90
CA ALA A 615 21.00 -28.83 1.99
C ALA A 615 21.26 -29.46 3.38
N GLY A 616 20.30 -29.46 4.31
CA GLY A 616 20.44 -30.02 5.65
C GLY A 616 21.26 -29.18 6.62
N LEU A 617 21.44 -27.88 6.34
CA LEU A 617 22.27 -26.99 7.13
C LEU A 617 21.44 -26.22 8.19
N ARG A 618 22.07 -25.85 9.31
CA ARG A 618 21.43 -24.95 10.29
C ARG A 618 21.41 -23.55 9.71
N SER A 619 20.21 -23.00 9.50
CA SER A 619 19.99 -21.63 9.08
C SER A 619 18.80 -21.05 9.82
N GLU A 620 18.93 -19.81 10.30
CA GLU A 620 17.88 -19.00 10.91
C GLU A 620 17.64 -17.78 10.01
N LEU A 621 16.36 -17.53 9.66
CA LEU A 621 15.95 -16.35 8.90
C LEU A 621 15.18 -15.42 9.82
N VAL A 622 15.63 -14.17 9.95
CA VAL A 622 15.00 -13.19 10.86
C VAL A 622 14.69 -11.89 10.12
N TYR A 623 13.44 -11.48 10.21
CA TYR A 623 12.95 -10.19 9.78
C TYR A 623 13.19 -9.13 10.86
N ILE A 624 13.74 -7.97 10.48
CA ILE A 624 14.04 -6.84 11.37
C ILE A 624 13.01 -5.73 11.14
N PRO A 625 12.00 -5.58 12.03
CA PRO A 625 10.96 -4.57 11.87
C PRO A 625 11.46 -3.17 12.21
N GLY A 626 10.85 -2.15 11.59
CA GLY A 626 11.11 -0.73 11.87
C GLY A 626 12.41 -0.19 11.28
N GLU A 627 13.19 -1.02 10.59
CA GLU A 627 14.50 -0.65 10.04
C GLU A 627 14.52 -0.67 8.52
N SER A 628 15.34 0.21 7.94
CA SER A 628 15.74 0.17 6.53
C SER A 628 17.10 -0.50 6.37
N HIS A 629 17.48 -0.77 5.12
CA HIS A 629 18.81 -1.31 4.78
C HIS A 629 19.97 -0.55 5.43
N ILE A 630 19.82 0.75 5.66
CA ILE A 630 20.85 1.58 6.27
C ILE A 630 20.66 1.70 7.78
N THR A 631 19.39 1.92 8.23
CA THR A 631 19.12 2.18 9.65
C THR A 631 19.34 0.95 10.51
N GLU A 632 19.19 -0.28 9.99
CA GLU A 632 19.53 -1.50 10.75
C GLU A 632 20.98 -1.51 11.23
N MET A 633 21.89 -0.88 10.48
CA MET A 633 23.30 -0.76 10.87
C MET A 633 23.60 0.51 11.66
N THR A 634 22.92 1.63 11.37
CA THR A 634 23.19 2.88 12.08
C THR A 634 22.49 2.98 13.44
N ASN A 635 21.41 2.22 13.62
CA ASN A 635 20.69 2.10 14.89
C ASN A 635 21.22 0.98 15.81
N ILE A 636 22.15 0.15 15.34
CA ILE A 636 22.74 -0.95 16.15
C ILE A 636 23.70 -0.41 17.22
N THR A 637 23.22 0.41 18.13
CA THR A 637 24.03 1.11 19.14
C THR A 637 23.86 0.56 20.55
N LYS A 638 22.80 -0.22 20.80
CA LYS A 638 22.43 -0.77 22.10
C LYS A 638 22.08 -2.26 21.99
N PRO A 639 22.32 -3.03 23.07
CA PRO A 639 21.91 -4.46 23.10
C PRO A 639 20.41 -4.70 22.90
N THR A 640 19.58 -3.68 23.12
CA THR A 640 18.12 -3.74 22.98
C THR A 640 17.64 -3.50 21.55
N ASP A 641 18.48 -3.01 20.66
CA ASP A 641 18.11 -2.76 19.25
C ASP A 641 17.83 -4.08 18.53
N ALA A 642 16.88 -4.08 17.61
CA ALA A 642 16.33 -5.31 17.02
C ALA A 642 17.41 -6.20 16.39
N LEU A 643 18.29 -5.64 15.57
CA LEU A 643 19.38 -6.39 14.96
C LEU A 643 20.43 -6.84 15.98
N ALA A 644 20.82 -5.96 16.94
CA ALA A 644 21.76 -6.32 18.00
C ALA A 644 21.28 -7.53 18.79
N ARG A 645 20.03 -7.50 19.23
CA ARG A 645 19.40 -8.59 19.98
C ARG A 645 19.35 -9.88 19.17
N THR A 646 18.99 -9.79 17.90
CA THR A 646 18.96 -10.93 16.99
C THR A 646 20.32 -11.58 16.86
N MET A 647 21.38 -10.78 16.65
CA MET A 647 22.75 -11.28 16.59
C MET A 647 23.19 -11.92 17.90
N GLN A 648 22.93 -11.28 19.04
CA GLN A 648 23.30 -11.79 20.37
C GLN A 648 22.60 -13.12 20.69
N ASN A 649 21.29 -13.21 20.47
CA ASN A 649 20.53 -14.45 20.70
C ASN A 649 21.07 -15.61 19.85
N PHE A 650 21.39 -15.35 18.59
CA PHE A 650 21.98 -16.37 17.71
C PHE A 650 23.36 -16.81 18.23
N LEU A 651 24.22 -15.86 18.63
CA LEU A 651 25.55 -16.11 19.15
C LEU A 651 25.52 -16.90 20.46
N GLU A 652 24.57 -16.62 21.37
CA GLU A 652 24.33 -17.38 22.60
C GLU A 652 23.92 -18.83 22.30
N GLY A 653 23.09 -19.05 21.28
CA GLY A 653 22.67 -20.37 20.82
C GLY A 653 23.77 -21.21 20.14
N LEU A 654 24.99 -20.66 19.99
CA LEU A 654 26.18 -21.36 19.51
C LEU A 654 27.06 -21.92 20.63
N GLN A 655 26.84 -21.45 21.88
CA GLN A 655 27.59 -21.91 23.07
C GLN A 655 27.11 -23.33 23.47
#